data_fe094cd251d98e5d334089150494656c
#
_entry.id   fe094cd251d98e5d334089150494656c
#
_cell.length_a   1.000
_cell.length_b   1.000
_cell.length_c   1.000
_cell.angle_alpha   90.00
_cell.angle_beta   90.00
_cell.angle_gamma   90.00
#
_symmetry.space_group_name_H-M   'P 1'
#
loop_
_entity.id
_entity.type
_entity.pdbx_description
1 polymer ?
#
loop_
_entity_poly.entity_id
_entity_poly.type
_entity_poly.pdbx_seq_one_letter_code
_entity_poly.pdbx_strand_id
1 'polypeptide(L)'
;MKQTLRAVTLAIAGLAALLLPARAEGQGKVARLLITPNIREVAAGDTVRFSAQAVDASGNPVAGVRIRFNGVGGEGGEIDSAGVLIAATTGVQPVSVVALVAGDRPFIERFEVRLVPGPAAKVTTAPAVATLVVGQRVLLSAQSYSRAGDERTKRDNFTWKSSTPAVARVSADGVLSAVVAGRATITVTAGGATSTQAVTVVPNTIATLDVFPARTQVRTGDVVRLSATARTASGRAIAGLSPVWSVAGGEGVVEQDGGFVAYKPGRFVVMANVAGRTAESVITVEDRNVRRPVSVVGRLPRTEFSTAEVWLHPNGKVAYLGAHGGGDRFWTIDISNPAKPTIVDSVVLNTRLVNDIMTSEDGKVLVATREGAADRKNGIVICTLDDPLHPKVVGEFTQGVTAGVHSAYVNTQPKYGTFVYLTNDGTGAMHVIDINDPAKPKEVAQWKTPRADNGRYIHDLEVRDGLLYGSWWNDGLVILDVGNGIKGGSPSSPQFVSQYKYDLNALYKDVEIEGGAGHGRGTHTAWRHKNYVFIADEVYRANPVKGAKDASADRMYGTMQVIDVSDIEHPKSVAYYTPEYGGVHNVWVAGDTLYMGAYDAGFRAFDISGELRGDLRAQGREITSLYTGDMQGNTKNKAQTWGVVVNPKDGLAYVNDFFNGLWVVRIEPRPAVVP
;
A
#
# COMPACT_ATOMS: atom_id res chain seq x y z
N MET A 1 73.49 -13.70 -2.62
CA MET A 1 74.04 -13.84 -3.97
C MET A 1 73.32 -12.75 -4.79
N LYS A 2 73.92 -11.57 -4.99
CA LYS A 2 74.75 -11.16 -6.15
C LYS A 2 74.06 -11.55 -7.44
N GLN A 3 73.67 -10.71 -8.40
CA GLN A 3 74.28 -9.57 -9.11
C GLN A 3 73.19 -9.15 -10.15
N THR A 4 73.09 -8.04 -10.84
CA THR A 4 73.92 -6.89 -11.11
C THR A 4 73.15 -5.82 -11.86
N LEU A 5 73.41 -4.55 -11.63
CA LEU A 5 73.08 -3.39 -12.40
C LEU A 5 73.65 -3.48 -13.85
N ARG A 6 72.92 -2.92 -14.84
CA ARG A 6 73.55 -2.20 -15.95
C ARG A 6 72.71 -0.99 -16.34
N ALA A 7 73.33 0.18 -16.10
CA ALA A 7 72.93 1.45 -16.67
C ALA A 7 73.46 1.54 -18.13
N VAL A 8 72.63 2.19 -18.99
CA VAL A 8 73.12 2.70 -20.26
C VAL A 8 72.68 4.15 -20.36
N THR A 9 73.63 5.04 -20.30
CA THR A 9 73.55 6.47 -20.60
C THR A 9 73.68 6.70 -22.08
N LEU A 10 72.80 7.47 -22.70
CA LEU A 10 73.08 8.08 -24.03
C LEU A 10 72.43 9.45 -24.17
N ALA A 11 73.28 10.38 -24.21
CA ALA A 11 73.41 11.66 -24.92
C ALA A 11 72.16 12.50 -25.26
N ILE A 12 72.20 13.69 -24.72
CA ILE A 12 71.48 14.92 -25.04
C ILE A 12 71.90 15.39 -26.44
N ALA A 13 70.95 15.54 -27.34
CA ALA A 13 71.06 16.41 -28.49
C ALA A 13 69.89 17.39 -28.50
N GLY A 14 70.14 18.64 -28.21
CA GLY A 14 69.17 19.71 -28.18
C GLY A 14 68.71 20.05 -29.60
N LEU A 15 67.36 20.17 -29.71
CA LEU A 15 66.73 20.89 -30.84
C LEU A 15 65.70 21.86 -30.20
N ALA A 16 66.06 23.16 -30.24
CA ALA A 16 65.13 24.22 -29.92
C ALA A 16 64.07 24.30 -30.99
N ALA A 17 62.87 23.72 -30.69
CA ALA A 17 61.67 23.91 -31.51
C ALA A 17 60.90 25.11 -30.96
N LEU A 18 60.73 26.10 -31.78
CA LEU A 18 59.92 27.31 -31.59
C LEU A 18 58.51 26.92 -31.05
N LEU A 19 58.19 27.40 -29.86
CA LEU A 19 56.85 27.44 -29.33
C LEU A 19 56.00 28.43 -30.16
N LEU A 20 55.35 27.91 -31.19
CA LEU A 20 54.14 28.54 -31.73
C LEU A 20 53.04 28.31 -30.72
N PRO A 21 52.25 29.34 -30.33
CA PRO A 21 51.08 29.09 -29.50
C PRO A 21 50.14 28.19 -30.31
N ALA A 22 49.86 27.01 -29.77
CA ALA A 22 48.78 26.16 -30.29
C ALA A 22 47.51 27.01 -30.29
N ARG A 23 47.00 27.31 -31.47
CA ARG A 23 45.65 27.81 -31.66
C ARG A 23 44.74 26.85 -30.89
N ALA A 24 43.96 27.35 -29.94
CA ALA A 24 42.88 26.64 -29.36
C ALA A 24 41.92 26.26 -30.52
N GLU A 25 41.98 25.00 -30.94
CA GLU A 25 40.94 24.43 -31.81
C GLU A 25 39.63 24.62 -31.06
N GLY A 26 38.67 25.25 -31.71
CA GLY A 26 37.38 25.55 -31.14
C GLY A 26 36.80 24.28 -30.57
N GLN A 27 36.52 24.30 -29.26
CA GLN A 27 35.90 23.17 -28.57
C GLN A 27 34.65 22.73 -29.36
N GLY A 28 34.65 21.50 -29.83
CA GLY A 28 33.47 20.92 -30.51
C GLY A 28 32.26 21.02 -29.58
N LYS A 29 31.11 21.37 -30.17
CA LYS A 29 29.84 21.35 -29.38
C LYS A 29 29.52 19.94 -28.92
N VAL A 30 29.03 19.83 -27.68
CA VAL A 30 28.55 18.53 -27.16
C VAL A 30 27.42 18.01 -28.05
N ALA A 31 27.60 16.83 -28.64
CA ALA A 31 26.64 16.17 -29.51
C ALA A 31 25.94 14.98 -28.82
N ARG A 32 26.62 14.33 -27.87
CA ARG A 32 26.05 13.22 -27.08
C ARG A 32 26.85 13.00 -25.81
N LEU A 33 26.26 12.22 -24.89
CA LEU A 33 26.91 11.76 -23.66
C LEU A 33 27.13 10.24 -23.73
N LEU A 34 28.37 9.80 -23.47
CA LEU A 34 28.69 8.38 -23.29
C LEU A 34 28.52 8.02 -21.84
N ILE A 35 27.44 7.32 -21.51
CA ILE A 35 27.08 6.95 -20.14
C ILE A 35 27.63 5.55 -19.84
N THR A 36 28.33 5.40 -18.72
CA THR A 36 28.95 4.15 -18.30
C THR A 36 28.61 3.89 -16.81
N PRO A 37 28.20 2.67 -16.42
CA PRO A 37 27.91 1.52 -17.26
C PRO A 37 26.65 1.73 -18.10
N ASN A 38 26.59 1.09 -19.29
CA ASN A 38 25.40 1.13 -20.14
C ASN A 38 24.40 0.03 -19.72
N ILE A 39 23.96 0.07 -18.46
CA ILE A 39 22.93 -0.82 -17.93
C ILE A 39 21.61 -0.07 -17.82
N ARG A 40 20.52 -0.82 -17.96
CA ARG A 40 19.15 -0.30 -17.86
C ARG A 40 18.31 -1.07 -16.85
N GLU A 41 18.93 -2.01 -16.13
CA GLU A 41 18.29 -2.79 -15.07
C GLU A 41 19.24 -2.90 -13.86
N VAL A 42 18.72 -2.61 -12.67
CA VAL A 42 19.44 -2.66 -11.40
C VAL A 42 18.54 -3.35 -10.37
N ALA A 43 19.11 -4.26 -9.57
CA ALA A 43 18.34 -4.93 -8.53
C ALA A 43 18.06 -3.99 -7.35
N ALA A 44 16.86 -4.02 -6.84
CA ALA A 44 16.50 -3.30 -5.61
C ALA A 44 17.40 -3.75 -4.45
N GLY A 45 18.02 -2.80 -3.77
CA GLY A 45 19.05 -2.99 -2.77
C GLY A 45 20.48 -2.76 -3.26
N ASP A 46 20.69 -2.67 -4.58
CA ASP A 46 22.01 -2.42 -5.14
C ASP A 46 22.29 -0.92 -5.30
N THR A 47 23.57 -0.60 -5.37
CA THR A 47 24.07 0.75 -5.66
C THR A 47 24.92 0.70 -6.92
N VAL A 48 24.67 1.63 -7.85
CA VAL A 48 25.40 1.72 -9.11
C VAL A 48 25.93 3.14 -9.28
N ARG A 49 27.19 3.24 -9.66
CA ARG A 49 27.80 4.53 -10.01
C ARG A 49 27.82 4.68 -11.51
N PHE A 50 27.05 5.62 -12.03
CA PHE A 50 27.14 6.09 -13.41
C PHE A 50 28.21 7.15 -13.56
N SER A 51 28.85 7.17 -14.69
CA SER A 51 29.71 8.25 -15.17
C SER A 51 29.28 8.64 -16.58
N ALA A 52 29.57 9.87 -16.99
CA ALA A 52 29.27 10.28 -18.36
C ALA A 52 30.44 11.10 -18.92
N GLN A 53 30.68 10.95 -20.22
CA GLN A 53 31.67 11.70 -20.97
C GLN A 53 30.97 12.42 -22.13
N ALA A 54 31.17 13.73 -22.19
CA ALA A 54 30.66 14.52 -23.32
C ALA A 54 31.56 14.36 -24.53
N VAL A 55 30.94 14.10 -25.71
CA VAL A 55 31.66 13.97 -26.97
C VAL A 55 31.00 14.83 -28.04
N ASP A 56 31.81 15.26 -29.00
CA ASP A 56 31.37 16.00 -30.20
C ASP A 56 30.73 15.08 -31.28
N ALA A 57 30.32 15.63 -32.39
CA ALA A 57 29.71 14.90 -33.48
C ALA A 57 30.65 13.84 -34.10
N SER A 58 31.95 14.01 -33.97
CA SER A 58 32.99 13.08 -34.46
C SER A 58 33.34 12.01 -33.42
N GLY A 59 32.81 12.12 -32.19
CA GLY A 59 33.06 11.19 -31.09
C GLY A 59 34.26 11.55 -30.21
N ASN A 60 34.87 12.71 -30.42
CA ASN A 60 36.00 13.16 -29.61
C ASN A 60 35.51 13.77 -28.27
N PRO A 61 36.26 13.58 -27.18
CA PRO A 61 35.91 14.17 -25.87
C PRO A 61 35.91 15.71 -25.95
N VAL A 62 34.87 16.34 -25.40
CA VAL A 62 34.77 17.79 -25.26
C VAL A 62 35.33 18.18 -23.90
N ALA A 63 36.41 18.98 -23.88
CA ALA A 63 37.06 19.42 -22.67
C ALA A 63 36.25 20.51 -21.92
N GLY A 64 36.47 20.66 -20.61
CA GLY A 64 35.85 21.71 -19.80
C GLY A 64 34.35 21.54 -19.53
N VAL A 65 33.80 20.39 -19.84
CA VAL A 65 32.37 20.07 -19.56
C VAL A 65 32.21 19.62 -18.12
N ARG A 66 31.27 20.25 -17.42
CA ARG A 66 30.83 19.82 -16.10
C ARG A 66 29.57 18.98 -16.23
N ILE A 67 29.65 17.73 -15.80
CA ILE A 67 28.50 16.79 -15.85
C ILE A 67 27.83 16.71 -14.48
N ARG A 68 26.49 16.72 -14.49
CA ARG A 68 25.66 16.46 -13.32
C ARG A 68 24.58 15.47 -13.66
N PHE A 69 24.33 14.56 -12.76
CA PHE A 69 23.19 13.66 -12.79
C PHE A 69 22.04 14.25 -11.97
N ASN A 70 20.82 13.98 -12.37
CA ASN A 70 19.61 14.38 -11.67
C ASN A 70 18.53 13.33 -11.89
N GLY A 71 17.94 12.83 -10.79
CA GLY A 71 16.75 11.99 -10.80
C GLY A 71 15.52 12.88 -10.68
N VAL A 72 14.58 12.75 -11.61
CA VAL A 72 13.32 13.50 -11.57
C VAL A 72 12.16 12.52 -11.51
N GLY A 73 11.40 12.55 -10.41
CA GLY A 73 10.13 11.84 -10.29
C GLY A 73 10.22 10.31 -10.24
N GLY A 74 11.35 9.75 -9.83
CA GLY A 74 11.47 8.30 -9.62
C GLY A 74 11.13 7.91 -8.20
N GLU A 75 10.32 6.90 -8.01
CA GLU A 75 9.94 6.38 -6.68
C GLU A 75 10.73 5.14 -6.25
N GLY A 76 11.48 4.57 -7.16
CA GLY A 76 12.23 3.34 -6.91
C GLY A 76 13.65 3.53 -6.45
N GLY A 77 14.24 4.73 -6.54
CA GLY A 77 15.61 4.99 -6.19
C GLY A 77 15.95 6.46 -6.13
N GLU A 78 17.19 6.74 -5.73
CA GLU A 78 17.75 8.08 -5.70
C GLU A 78 19.07 8.10 -6.46
N ILE A 79 19.29 9.10 -7.31
CA ILE A 79 20.58 9.35 -7.96
C ILE A 79 21.11 10.70 -7.53
N ASP A 80 22.33 10.71 -7.01
CA ASP A 80 23.01 11.95 -6.62
C ASP A 80 23.60 12.69 -7.83
N SER A 81 24.04 13.93 -7.63
CA SER A 81 24.64 14.75 -8.70
C SER A 81 25.96 14.21 -9.23
N ALA A 82 26.59 13.27 -8.56
CA ALA A 82 27.81 12.57 -8.94
C ALA A 82 27.55 11.26 -9.69
N GLY A 83 26.27 10.88 -9.87
CA GLY A 83 25.85 9.70 -10.62
C GLY A 83 25.78 8.43 -9.79
N VAL A 84 25.72 8.51 -8.47
CA VAL A 84 25.49 7.33 -7.61
C VAL A 84 23.98 7.09 -7.50
N LEU A 85 23.51 6.02 -8.13
CA LEU A 85 22.15 5.51 -8.02
C LEU A 85 22.07 4.50 -6.89
N ILE A 86 21.20 4.73 -5.93
CA ILE A 86 20.78 3.77 -4.91
C ILE A 86 19.41 3.24 -5.34
N ALA A 87 19.34 1.95 -5.71
CA ALA A 87 18.09 1.30 -6.08
C ALA A 87 17.35 0.88 -4.80
N ALA A 88 16.37 1.67 -4.40
CA ALA A 88 15.68 1.49 -3.12
C ALA A 88 14.60 0.40 -3.17
N THR A 89 13.73 0.47 -4.17
CA THR A 89 12.63 -0.48 -4.37
C THR A 89 12.47 -0.76 -5.87
N THR A 90 11.53 -1.61 -6.24
CA THR A 90 11.23 -1.89 -7.65
C THR A 90 10.50 -0.71 -8.31
N GLY A 91 10.70 -0.51 -9.61
CA GLY A 91 10.07 0.57 -10.36
C GLY A 91 10.91 1.05 -11.53
N VAL A 92 10.71 2.29 -11.94
CA VAL A 92 11.50 2.96 -12.98
C VAL A 92 12.09 4.23 -12.38
N GLN A 93 13.40 4.39 -12.49
CA GLN A 93 14.12 5.60 -12.13
C GLN A 93 14.51 6.38 -13.38
N PRO A 94 13.81 7.48 -13.69
CA PRO A 94 14.24 8.41 -14.73
C PRO A 94 15.52 9.14 -14.31
N VAL A 95 16.47 9.22 -15.21
CA VAL A 95 17.76 9.90 -14.99
C VAL A 95 17.98 10.93 -16.08
N SER A 96 18.26 12.15 -15.68
CA SER A 96 18.72 13.23 -16.57
C SER A 96 20.20 13.48 -16.34
N VAL A 97 20.99 13.44 -17.40
CA VAL A 97 22.41 13.80 -17.36
C VAL A 97 22.58 15.15 -18.05
N VAL A 98 23.08 16.12 -17.32
CA VAL A 98 23.24 17.49 -17.77
C VAL A 98 24.72 17.80 -17.94
N ALA A 99 25.12 18.12 -19.15
CA ALA A 99 26.44 18.62 -19.49
C ALA A 99 26.42 20.14 -19.58
N LEU A 100 27.17 20.80 -18.71
CA LEU A 100 27.29 22.25 -18.62
C LEU A 100 28.61 22.68 -19.27
N VAL A 101 28.54 23.48 -20.32
CA VAL A 101 29.70 24.11 -21.00
C VAL A 101 29.65 25.62 -20.73
N ALA A 102 30.75 26.22 -20.34
CA ALA A 102 30.79 27.65 -20.08
C ALA A 102 30.45 28.43 -21.35
N GLY A 103 29.44 29.29 -21.29
CA GLY A 103 29.00 30.14 -22.41
C GLY A 103 28.09 29.45 -23.44
N ASP A 104 27.70 28.18 -23.24
CA ASP A 104 26.79 27.46 -24.13
C ASP A 104 25.54 26.99 -23.41
N ARG A 105 24.51 26.56 -24.15
CA ARG A 105 23.30 25.96 -23.59
C ARG A 105 23.62 24.58 -23.01
N PRO A 106 23.01 24.20 -21.86
CA PRO A 106 23.15 22.85 -21.32
C PRO A 106 22.71 21.78 -22.33
N PHE A 107 23.52 20.74 -22.50
CA PHE A 107 23.11 19.55 -23.22
C PHE A 107 22.55 18.53 -22.25
N ILE A 108 21.35 18.02 -22.52
CA ILE A 108 20.63 17.13 -21.60
C ILE A 108 20.32 15.83 -22.34
N GLU A 109 20.75 14.73 -21.75
CA GLU A 109 20.38 13.39 -22.18
C GLU A 109 19.57 12.72 -21.06
N ARG A 110 18.53 11.96 -21.45
CA ARG A 110 17.65 11.28 -20.51
C ARG A 110 17.59 9.81 -20.80
N PHE A 111 17.57 9.01 -19.73
CA PHE A 111 17.35 7.57 -19.82
C PHE A 111 16.62 7.08 -18.57
N GLU A 112 16.12 5.86 -18.65
CA GLU A 112 15.44 5.20 -17.55
C GLU A 112 16.25 3.98 -17.08
N VAL A 113 16.25 3.75 -15.77
CA VAL A 113 16.79 2.55 -15.14
C VAL A 113 15.62 1.80 -14.52
N ARG A 114 15.40 0.58 -14.99
CA ARG A 114 14.41 -0.32 -14.40
C ARG A 114 14.97 -0.92 -13.12
N LEU A 115 14.28 -0.71 -12.02
CA LEU A 115 14.62 -1.27 -10.72
C LEU A 115 13.81 -2.55 -10.51
N VAL A 116 14.50 -3.67 -10.38
CA VAL A 116 13.88 -5.01 -10.34
C VAL A 116 14.06 -5.66 -8.98
N PRO A 117 13.23 -6.65 -8.61
CA PRO A 117 13.41 -7.36 -7.34
C PRO A 117 14.81 -7.92 -7.18
N GLY A 118 15.42 -7.74 -6.02
CA GLY A 118 16.70 -8.33 -5.65
C GLY A 118 16.69 -9.87 -5.71
N PRO A 119 17.80 -10.58 -5.44
CA PRO A 119 17.86 -12.04 -5.47
C PRO A 119 16.80 -12.71 -4.61
N ALA A 120 16.35 -13.91 -5.03
CA ALA A 120 15.37 -14.68 -4.26
C ALA A 120 15.92 -15.04 -2.87
N ALA A 121 15.14 -14.73 -1.83
CA ALA A 121 15.46 -14.99 -0.44
C ALA A 121 14.41 -15.89 0.25
N LYS A 122 13.20 -15.94 -0.30
CA LYS A 122 12.08 -16.74 0.22
C LYS A 122 11.32 -17.39 -0.92
N VAL A 123 10.85 -18.61 -0.70
CA VAL A 123 9.91 -19.33 -1.57
C VAL A 123 8.74 -19.80 -0.72
N THR A 124 7.53 -19.67 -1.25
CA THR A 124 6.30 -20.22 -0.65
C THR A 124 5.65 -21.22 -1.60
N THR A 125 4.85 -22.13 -1.06
CA THR A 125 4.11 -23.12 -1.86
C THR A 125 2.63 -23.13 -1.46
N ALA A 126 1.77 -23.38 -2.44
CA ALA A 126 0.33 -23.58 -2.25
C ALA A 126 -0.18 -24.65 -3.23
N PRO A 127 -1.22 -25.41 -2.86
CA PRO A 127 -1.81 -25.50 -1.53
C PRO A 127 -0.89 -26.23 -0.54
N ALA A 128 -1.14 -26.05 0.76
CA ALA A 128 -0.52 -26.87 1.79
C ALA A 128 -1.14 -28.28 1.72
N VAL A 129 -0.29 -29.30 1.55
CA VAL A 129 -0.71 -30.70 1.40
C VAL A 129 -0.12 -31.51 2.56
N ALA A 130 -1.00 -32.03 3.44
CA ALA A 130 -0.54 -32.85 4.57
C ALA A 130 -0.67 -34.34 4.29
N THR A 131 -1.84 -34.80 3.82
CA THR A 131 -2.12 -36.20 3.56
C THR A 131 -2.76 -36.39 2.18
N LEU A 132 -2.21 -37.35 1.43
CA LEU A 132 -2.76 -37.85 0.16
C LEU A 132 -3.07 -39.33 0.24
N VAL A 133 -4.00 -39.81 -0.56
CA VAL A 133 -4.16 -41.25 -0.78
C VAL A 133 -3.46 -41.67 -2.05
N VAL A 134 -3.03 -42.96 -2.11
CA VAL A 134 -2.41 -43.53 -3.31
C VAL A 134 -3.29 -43.28 -4.55
N GLY A 135 -2.68 -42.81 -5.64
CA GLY A 135 -3.34 -42.41 -6.88
C GLY A 135 -3.82 -40.97 -6.94
N GLN A 136 -3.76 -40.23 -5.83
CA GLN A 136 -4.14 -38.82 -5.82
C GLN A 136 -3.09 -37.93 -6.49
N ARG A 137 -3.53 -36.87 -7.17
CA ARG A 137 -2.69 -35.85 -7.79
C ARG A 137 -3.15 -34.46 -7.35
N VAL A 138 -2.17 -33.59 -7.06
CA VAL A 138 -2.41 -32.20 -6.68
C VAL A 138 -1.42 -31.30 -7.44
N LEU A 139 -1.89 -30.22 -8.01
CA LEU A 139 -1.03 -29.21 -8.59
C LEU A 139 -0.54 -28.27 -7.48
N LEU A 140 0.77 -28.22 -7.29
CA LEU A 140 1.42 -27.26 -6.43
C LEU A 140 1.86 -26.05 -7.24
N SER A 141 1.68 -24.85 -6.71
CA SER A 141 2.28 -23.62 -7.19
C SER A 141 3.38 -23.15 -6.24
N ALA A 142 4.29 -22.33 -6.74
CA ALA A 142 5.31 -21.69 -5.92
C ALA A 142 5.43 -20.21 -6.27
N GLN A 143 5.75 -19.41 -5.26
CA GLN A 143 6.06 -17.99 -5.42
C GLN A 143 7.41 -17.71 -4.76
N SER A 144 8.20 -16.82 -5.37
CA SER A 144 9.49 -16.42 -4.85
C SER A 144 9.49 -14.92 -4.54
N TYR A 145 10.26 -14.56 -3.51
CA TYR A 145 10.35 -13.18 -3.01
C TYR A 145 11.80 -12.81 -2.75
N SER A 146 12.14 -11.54 -2.98
CA SER A 146 13.41 -10.96 -2.59
C SER A 146 13.50 -10.83 -1.06
N ARG A 147 14.68 -10.46 -0.55
CA ARG A 147 14.87 -10.16 0.88
C ARG A 147 14.02 -8.97 1.33
N ALA A 148 13.73 -8.03 0.43
CA ALA A 148 12.87 -6.87 0.69
C ALA A 148 11.37 -7.20 0.57
N GLY A 149 10.99 -8.45 0.27
CA GLY A 149 9.60 -8.87 0.12
C GLY A 149 9.01 -8.67 -1.29
N ASP A 150 9.80 -8.18 -2.25
CA ASP A 150 9.30 -7.99 -3.63
C ASP A 150 9.10 -9.34 -4.31
N GLU A 151 7.98 -9.51 -5.01
CA GLU A 151 7.68 -10.76 -5.73
C GLU A 151 8.58 -10.93 -6.94
N ARG A 152 9.07 -12.16 -7.12
CA ARG A 152 9.99 -12.55 -8.19
C ARG A 152 9.49 -13.69 -9.07
N THR A 153 8.33 -14.25 -8.78
CA THR A 153 7.81 -15.50 -9.37
C THR A 153 7.99 -15.59 -10.89
N LYS A 154 7.80 -14.47 -11.61
CA LYS A 154 7.98 -14.41 -13.08
C LYS A 154 9.43 -14.35 -13.55
N ARG A 155 10.38 -14.13 -12.62
CA ARG A 155 11.82 -14.00 -12.92
C ARG A 155 12.61 -15.22 -12.58
N ASP A 156 12.06 -16.12 -11.75
CA ASP A 156 12.76 -17.29 -11.22
C ASP A 156 12.24 -18.57 -11.88
N ASN A 157 13.15 -19.51 -12.07
CA ASN A 157 12.83 -20.87 -12.45
C ASN A 157 12.71 -21.73 -11.21
N PHE A 158 11.61 -22.46 -11.07
CA PHE A 158 11.35 -23.34 -9.96
C PHE A 158 11.83 -24.76 -10.24
N THR A 159 12.55 -25.33 -9.29
CA THR A 159 12.99 -26.74 -9.36
C THR A 159 12.36 -27.52 -8.23
N TRP A 160 11.57 -28.53 -8.58
CA TRP A 160 10.86 -29.39 -7.65
C TRP A 160 11.62 -30.70 -7.43
N LYS A 161 11.67 -31.16 -6.17
CA LYS A 161 12.26 -32.46 -5.79
C LYS A 161 11.42 -33.15 -4.72
N SER A 162 11.39 -34.46 -4.76
CA SER A 162 10.88 -35.33 -3.68
C SER A 162 12.02 -36.05 -3.02
N SER A 163 12.01 -36.12 -1.68
CA SER A 163 12.97 -36.94 -0.93
C SER A 163 12.80 -38.45 -1.19
N THR A 164 11.59 -38.86 -1.57
CA THR A 164 11.22 -40.25 -1.77
C THR A 164 10.27 -40.38 -2.97
N PRO A 165 10.77 -40.31 -4.22
CA PRO A 165 9.94 -40.35 -5.43
C PRO A 165 9.10 -41.63 -5.60
N ALA A 166 9.50 -42.73 -4.95
CA ALA A 166 8.71 -43.96 -4.91
C ALA A 166 7.42 -43.81 -4.08
N VAL A 167 7.41 -42.92 -3.08
CA VAL A 167 6.23 -42.61 -2.24
C VAL A 167 5.39 -41.49 -2.85
N ALA A 168 6.02 -40.36 -3.13
CA ALA A 168 5.37 -39.22 -3.75
C ALA A 168 6.31 -38.59 -4.78
N ARG A 169 5.85 -38.44 -6.00
CA ARG A 169 6.58 -37.88 -7.14
C ARG A 169 6.06 -36.48 -7.46
N VAL A 170 6.95 -35.56 -7.73
CA VAL A 170 6.58 -34.22 -8.22
C VAL A 170 7.19 -33.98 -9.60
N SER A 171 6.39 -33.46 -10.54
CA SER A 171 6.87 -33.08 -11.89
C SER A 171 7.56 -31.72 -11.87
N ALA A 172 8.23 -31.36 -12.98
CA ALA A 172 8.80 -30.03 -13.16
C ALA A 172 7.75 -28.92 -13.08
N ASP A 173 6.50 -29.21 -13.48
CA ASP A 173 5.38 -28.27 -13.44
C ASP A 173 4.67 -28.24 -12.09
N GLY A 174 5.20 -28.90 -11.06
CA GLY A 174 4.62 -28.89 -9.71
C GLY A 174 3.51 -29.94 -9.50
N VAL A 175 3.23 -30.87 -10.43
CA VAL A 175 2.21 -31.89 -10.22
C VAL A 175 2.73 -32.95 -9.25
N LEU A 176 2.22 -32.92 -8.03
CA LEU A 176 2.48 -33.91 -6.98
C LEU A 176 1.58 -35.13 -7.18
N SER A 177 2.16 -36.33 -7.26
CA SER A 177 1.47 -37.62 -7.44
C SER A 177 1.79 -38.56 -6.30
N ALA A 178 0.80 -39.05 -5.59
CA ALA A 178 0.93 -40.06 -4.53
C ALA A 178 1.01 -41.45 -5.14
N VAL A 179 2.15 -42.16 -4.92
CA VAL A 179 2.47 -43.43 -5.61
C VAL A 179 2.26 -44.63 -4.69
N VAL A 180 2.93 -44.64 -3.53
CA VAL A 180 2.88 -45.73 -2.54
C VAL A 180 2.76 -45.13 -1.14
N ALA A 181 2.11 -45.85 -0.22
CA ALA A 181 1.99 -45.42 1.17
C ALA A 181 3.36 -45.19 1.82
N GLY A 182 3.51 -44.07 2.54
CA GLY A 182 4.76 -43.66 3.17
C GLY A 182 4.83 -42.17 3.43
N ARG A 183 6.03 -41.65 3.66
CA ARG A 183 6.30 -40.24 3.87
C ARG A 183 7.31 -39.72 2.86
N ALA A 184 7.11 -38.50 2.40
CA ALA A 184 8.04 -37.78 1.55
C ALA A 184 8.08 -36.31 1.92
N THR A 185 9.21 -35.67 1.68
CA THR A 185 9.34 -34.21 1.74
C THR A 185 9.42 -33.67 0.31
N ILE A 186 8.54 -32.77 -0.05
CA ILE A 186 8.59 -32.07 -1.32
C ILE A 186 9.32 -30.75 -1.10
N THR A 187 10.35 -30.54 -1.91
CA THR A 187 11.17 -29.33 -1.88
C THR A 187 11.02 -28.58 -3.19
N VAL A 188 10.84 -27.28 -3.13
CA VAL A 188 10.96 -26.38 -4.27
C VAL A 188 12.08 -25.39 -4.03
N THR A 189 12.86 -25.11 -5.07
CA THR A 189 13.99 -24.18 -5.02
C THR A 189 13.86 -23.16 -6.14
N ALA A 190 14.14 -21.89 -5.83
CA ALA A 190 14.24 -20.79 -6.78
C ALA A 190 15.37 -19.84 -6.35
N GLY A 191 16.33 -19.54 -7.23
CA GLY A 191 17.41 -18.58 -6.96
C GLY A 191 18.22 -18.84 -5.69
N GLY A 192 18.29 -20.10 -5.21
CA GLY A 192 18.98 -20.47 -3.96
C GLY A 192 18.08 -20.49 -2.72
N ALA A 193 16.89 -19.88 -2.76
CA ALA A 193 15.90 -20.01 -1.70
C ALA A 193 15.10 -21.31 -1.84
N THR A 194 14.64 -21.88 -0.74
CA THR A 194 13.92 -23.16 -0.72
C THR A 194 12.68 -23.09 0.17
N SER A 195 11.66 -23.88 -0.23
CA SER A 195 10.51 -24.20 0.62
C SER A 195 10.30 -25.70 0.65
N THR A 196 9.84 -26.22 1.78
CA THR A 196 9.60 -27.66 1.96
C THR A 196 8.24 -27.90 2.59
N GLN A 197 7.57 -28.97 2.16
CA GLN A 197 6.39 -29.50 2.85
C GLN A 197 6.47 -31.02 3.00
N ALA A 198 6.14 -31.49 4.19
CA ALA A 198 6.06 -32.91 4.48
C ALA A 198 4.70 -33.45 4.01
N VAL A 199 4.73 -34.55 3.27
CA VAL A 199 3.54 -35.23 2.73
C VAL A 199 3.49 -36.64 3.23
N THR A 200 2.35 -37.06 3.75
CA THR A 200 2.05 -38.45 4.10
C THR A 200 1.14 -39.05 3.03
N VAL A 201 1.55 -40.15 2.44
CA VAL A 201 0.72 -40.93 1.52
C VAL A 201 0.15 -42.14 2.28
N VAL A 202 -1.16 -42.30 2.27
CA VAL A 202 -1.85 -43.45 2.88
C VAL A 202 -2.49 -44.34 1.81
N PRO A 203 -2.76 -45.64 2.11
CA PRO A 203 -3.45 -46.52 1.16
C PRO A 203 -4.82 -45.93 0.77
N ASN A 204 -5.19 -46.08 -0.48
CA ASN A 204 -6.53 -45.67 -0.95
C ASN A 204 -7.57 -46.71 -0.51
N THR A 205 -8.15 -46.50 0.63
CA THR A 205 -9.23 -47.31 1.22
C THR A 205 -10.58 -46.59 1.22
N ILE A 206 -10.70 -45.56 0.39
CA ILE A 206 -11.90 -44.72 0.33
C ILE A 206 -13.07 -45.52 -0.22
N ALA A 207 -14.10 -45.71 0.60
CA ALA A 207 -15.40 -46.27 0.19
C ALA A 207 -16.38 -45.18 -0.17
N THR A 208 -16.48 -44.11 0.66
CA THR A 208 -17.33 -42.93 0.42
C THR A 208 -16.53 -41.64 0.51
N LEU A 209 -16.96 -40.63 -0.23
CA LEU A 209 -16.53 -39.26 -0.14
C LEU A 209 -17.77 -38.37 -0.06
N ASP A 210 -17.85 -37.52 0.92
CA ASP A 210 -18.97 -36.63 1.18
C ASP A 210 -18.48 -35.19 1.26
N VAL A 211 -19.28 -34.23 0.80
CA VAL A 211 -19.02 -32.77 0.94
C VAL A 211 -20.11 -32.15 1.83
N PHE A 212 -19.70 -31.30 2.75
CA PHE A 212 -20.61 -30.58 3.62
C PHE A 212 -20.33 -29.08 3.52
N PRO A 213 -21.40 -28.24 3.47
CA PRO A 213 -22.80 -28.62 3.28
C PRO A 213 -23.05 -29.20 1.89
N ALA A 214 -23.91 -30.21 1.78
CA ALA A 214 -24.28 -30.80 0.47
C ALA A 214 -25.16 -29.89 -0.38
N ARG A 215 -25.92 -29.03 0.27
CA ARG A 215 -26.76 -27.99 -0.35
C ARG A 215 -26.80 -26.75 0.56
N THR A 216 -26.79 -25.56 -0.05
CA THR A 216 -27.00 -24.32 0.69
C THR A 216 -27.48 -23.21 -0.24
N GLN A 217 -28.07 -22.17 0.35
CA GLN A 217 -28.50 -20.95 -0.32
C GLN A 217 -27.81 -19.76 0.35
N VAL A 218 -27.22 -18.89 -0.45
CA VAL A 218 -26.43 -17.75 -0.01
C VAL A 218 -26.60 -16.58 -0.99
N ARG A 219 -26.06 -15.42 -0.66
CA ARG A 219 -26.02 -14.25 -1.54
C ARG A 219 -24.66 -14.14 -2.23
N THR A 220 -24.61 -13.39 -3.31
CA THR A 220 -23.31 -13.02 -3.93
C THR A 220 -22.36 -12.45 -2.87
N GLY A 221 -21.13 -12.92 -2.91
CA GLY A 221 -20.07 -12.51 -1.98
C GLY A 221 -20.13 -13.15 -0.58
N ASP A 222 -21.14 -13.92 -0.24
CA ASP A 222 -21.09 -14.76 0.96
C ASP A 222 -20.13 -15.92 0.73
N VAL A 223 -19.23 -16.16 1.67
CA VAL A 223 -18.26 -17.26 1.60
C VAL A 223 -18.88 -18.52 2.19
N VAL A 224 -18.95 -19.59 1.40
CA VAL A 224 -19.35 -20.92 1.87
C VAL A 224 -18.09 -21.73 2.17
N ARG A 225 -17.92 -22.12 3.43
CA ARG A 225 -16.84 -23.01 3.86
C ARG A 225 -17.24 -24.46 3.63
N LEU A 226 -16.63 -25.09 2.63
CA LEU A 226 -16.87 -26.49 2.30
C LEU A 226 -15.81 -27.38 2.96
N SER A 227 -16.23 -28.55 3.39
CA SER A 227 -15.35 -29.60 3.89
C SER A 227 -15.65 -30.92 3.17
N ALA A 228 -14.60 -31.70 2.93
CA ALA A 228 -14.75 -33.04 2.35
C ALA A 228 -14.33 -34.11 3.36
N THR A 229 -15.14 -35.16 3.53
CA THR A 229 -14.85 -36.28 4.42
C THR A 229 -14.85 -37.58 3.63
N ALA A 230 -13.71 -38.25 3.60
CA ALA A 230 -13.60 -39.59 3.04
C ALA A 230 -13.66 -40.65 4.15
N ARG A 231 -14.38 -41.76 3.90
CA ARG A 231 -14.51 -42.86 4.85
C ARG A 231 -14.16 -44.19 4.20
N THR A 232 -13.59 -45.10 5.01
CA THR A 232 -13.33 -46.50 4.63
C THR A 232 -14.65 -47.29 4.63
N ALA A 233 -14.63 -48.51 4.10
CA ALA A 233 -15.77 -49.46 4.13
C ALA A 233 -16.29 -49.76 5.55
N SER A 234 -15.40 -49.65 6.58
CA SER A 234 -15.81 -49.75 7.99
C SER A 234 -16.37 -48.46 8.59
N GLY A 235 -16.56 -47.40 7.80
CA GLY A 235 -17.07 -46.09 8.25
C GLY A 235 -16.04 -45.16 8.91
N ARG A 236 -14.79 -45.60 9.09
CA ARG A 236 -13.72 -44.78 9.70
C ARG A 236 -13.30 -43.66 8.78
N ALA A 237 -13.29 -42.41 9.29
CA ALA A 237 -12.81 -41.25 8.55
C ALA A 237 -11.30 -41.33 8.30
N ILE A 238 -10.88 -40.85 7.12
CA ILE A 238 -9.48 -40.69 6.77
C ILE A 238 -9.14 -39.22 7.01
N ALA A 239 -8.35 -38.97 8.04
CA ALA A 239 -8.07 -37.61 8.51
C ALA A 239 -7.02 -36.90 7.64
N GLY A 240 -7.07 -35.56 7.62
CA GLY A 240 -6.06 -34.68 7.05
C GLY A 240 -5.93 -34.73 5.54
N LEU A 241 -6.93 -35.24 4.83
CA LEU A 241 -6.94 -35.27 3.37
C LEU A 241 -6.95 -33.87 2.78
N SER A 242 -6.26 -33.72 1.65
CA SER A 242 -6.21 -32.50 0.85
C SER A 242 -7.00 -32.72 -0.46
N PRO A 243 -8.32 -32.51 -0.47
CA PRO A 243 -9.12 -32.64 -1.69
C PRO A 243 -8.72 -31.60 -2.72
N VAL A 244 -8.90 -31.91 -3.99
CA VAL A 244 -8.81 -30.94 -5.07
C VAL A 244 -10.21 -30.40 -5.32
N TRP A 245 -10.38 -29.10 -5.13
CA TRP A 245 -11.64 -28.40 -5.30
C TRP A 245 -11.77 -27.85 -6.72
N SER A 246 -12.99 -27.90 -7.26
CA SER A 246 -13.37 -27.26 -8.52
C SER A 246 -14.81 -26.81 -8.46
N VAL A 247 -15.18 -25.84 -9.31
CA VAL A 247 -16.53 -25.31 -9.40
C VAL A 247 -17.01 -25.27 -10.84
N ALA A 248 -18.29 -25.58 -11.04
CA ALA A 248 -19.02 -25.43 -12.29
C ALA A 248 -20.25 -24.55 -12.08
N GLY A 249 -20.63 -23.77 -13.10
CA GLY A 249 -21.81 -22.93 -13.13
C GLY A 249 -21.55 -21.45 -12.81
N GLY A 250 -21.35 -20.61 -13.82
CA GLY A 250 -21.30 -19.15 -13.69
C GLY A 250 -19.99 -18.57 -13.10
N GLU A 251 -20.07 -17.30 -12.64
CA GLU A 251 -18.93 -16.55 -12.11
C GLU A 251 -18.75 -16.81 -10.60
N GLY A 252 -18.00 -17.84 -10.26
CA GLY A 252 -17.68 -18.20 -8.89
C GLY A 252 -16.30 -18.84 -8.81
N VAL A 253 -15.70 -18.78 -7.63
CA VAL A 253 -14.36 -19.31 -7.34
C VAL A 253 -14.44 -20.20 -6.11
N VAL A 254 -13.77 -21.35 -6.14
CA VAL A 254 -13.48 -22.16 -4.97
C VAL A 254 -11.99 -22.27 -4.79
N GLU A 255 -11.50 -21.95 -3.61
CA GLU A 255 -10.09 -22.10 -3.27
C GLU A 255 -9.78 -23.47 -2.68
N GLN A 256 -8.51 -23.84 -2.62
CA GLN A 256 -8.09 -25.16 -2.14
C GLN A 256 -8.28 -25.37 -0.62
N ASP A 257 -8.65 -24.29 0.11
CA ASP A 257 -9.11 -24.37 1.51
C ASP A 257 -10.61 -24.70 1.65
N GLY A 258 -11.32 -24.90 0.52
CA GLY A 258 -12.76 -25.17 0.46
C GLY A 258 -13.65 -23.93 0.55
N GLY A 259 -13.08 -22.73 0.54
CA GLY A 259 -13.83 -21.47 0.52
C GLY A 259 -14.37 -21.17 -0.87
N PHE A 260 -15.70 -21.19 -1.03
CA PHE A 260 -16.40 -20.83 -2.27
C PHE A 260 -17.00 -19.42 -2.12
N VAL A 261 -16.88 -18.62 -3.16
CA VAL A 261 -17.55 -17.33 -3.32
C VAL A 261 -18.05 -17.16 -4.76
N ALA A 262 -19.25 -16.60 -4.92
CA ALA A 262 -19.79 -16.25 -6.22
C ALA A 262 -19.94 -14.75 -6.40
N TYR A 263 -19.72 -14.29 -7.63
CA TYR A 263 -19.81 -12.89 -8.03
C TYR A 263 -21.14 -12.54 -8.70
N LYS A 264 -21.85 -13.56 -9.19
CA LYS A 264 -23.17 -13.42 -9.84
C LYS A 264 -24.16 -14.42 -9.25
N PRO A 265 -25.46 -14.12 -9.24
CA PRO A 265 -26.48 -15.08 -8.86
C PRO A 265 -26.50 -16.26 -9.84
N GLY A 266 -26.92 -17.41 -9.35
CA GLY A 266 -26.99 -18.62 -10.14
C GLY A 266 -26.94 -19.89 -9.31
N ARG A 267 -26.83 -21.02 -9.99
CA ARG A 267 -26.67 -22.33 -9.36
C ARG A 267 -25.27 -22.88 -9.67
N PHE A 268 -24.55 -23.23 -8.64
CA PHE A 268 -23.19 -23.73 -8.71
C PHE A 268 -23.08 -25.14 -8.19
N VAL A 269 -22.21 -25.93 -8.80
CA VAL A 269 -21.81 -27.24 -8.29
C VAL A 269 -20.34 -27.17 -7.93
N VAL A 270 -20.05 -27.26 -6.64
CA VAL A 270 -18.67 -27.31 -6.15
C VAL A 270 -18.32 -28.77 -5.87
N MET A 271 -17.22 -29.22 -6.44
CA MET A 271 -16.80 -30.62 -6.40
C MET A 271 -15.48 -30.75 -5.63
N ALA A 272 -15.44 -31.74 -4.75
CA ALA A 272 -14.20 -32.24 -4.14
C ALA A 272 -13.77 -33.51 -4.87
N ASN A 273 -12.50 -33.60 -5.26
CA ASN A 273 -11.91 -34.82 -5.83
C ASN A 273 -10.78 -35.34 -4.94
N VAL A 274 -10.84 -36.62 -4.63
CA VAL A 274 -9.77 -37.35 -3.94
C VAL A 274 -9.52 -38.67 -4.66
N ALA A 275 -8.38 -38.80 -5.35
CA ALA A 275 -7.94 -39.99 -6.07
C ALA A 275 -9.03 -40.55 -7.03
N GLY A 276 -9.67 -39.68 -7.80
CA GLY A 276 -10.70 -40.04 -8.79
C GLY A 276 -12.10 -40.26 -8.23
N ARG A 277 -12.27 -40.22 -6.89
CA ARG A 277 -13.62 -40.16 -6.30
C ARG A 277 -14.05 -38.70 -6.18
N THR A 278 -15.28 -38.40 -6.54
CA THR A 278 -15.87 -37.06 -6.47
C THR A 278 -17.08 -37.05 -5.56
N ALA A 279 -17.25 -35.93 -4.86
CA ALA A 279 -18.48 -35.58 -4.17
C ALA A 279 -18.77 -34.10 -4.42
N GLU A 280 -20.02 -33.71 -4.34
CA GLU A 280 -20.48 -32.39 -4.75
C GLU A 280 -21.30 -31.67 -3.69
N SER A 281 -21.29 -30.35 -3.75
CA SER A 281 -22.20 -29.45 -3.06
C SER A 281 -22.93 -28.60 -4.09
N VAL A 282 -24.26 -28.49 -3.95
CA VAL A 282 -25.08 -27.63 -4.80
C VAL A 282 -25.39 -26.33 -4.06
N ILE A 283 -24.89 -25.22 -4.59
CA ILE A 283 -25.02 -23.88 -3.98
C ILE A 283 -25.94 -23.03 -4.86
N THR A 284 -27.05 -22.55 -4.30
CA THR A 284 -27.89 -21.55 -4.94
C THR A 284 -27.46 -20.17 -4.42
N VAL A 285 -27.14 -19.27 -5.33
CA VAL A 285 -26.68 -17.92 -5.02
C VAL A 285 -27.71 -16.92 -5.53
N GLU A 286 -28.15 -16.04 -4.65
CA GLU A 286 -29.04 -14.93 -4.94
C GLU A 286 -28.29 -13.61 -4.98
N ASP A 287 -28.87 -12.57 -5.57
CA ASP A 287 -28.32 -11.23 -5.51
C ASP A 287 -28.18 -10.77 -4.05
N ARG A 288 -27.04 -10.15 -3.74
CA ARG A 288 -26.81 -9.57 -2.39
C ARG A 288 -27.83 -8.48 -2.06
N ASN A 289 -28.23 -7.71 -3.05
CA ASN A 289 -29.31 -6.72 -2.96
C ASN A 289 -29.17 -5.80 -1.73
N VAL A 290 -28.02 -5.13 -1.56
CA VAL A 290 -27.74 -4.23 -0.43
C VAL A 290 -27.96 -2.76 -0.76
N ARG A 291 -28.23 -2.41 -2.02
CA ARG A 291 -28.39 -1.02 -2.45
C ARG A 291 -29.45 -0.28 -1.64
N ARG A 292 -29.11 0.95 -1.23
CA ARG A 292 -29.97 1.84 -0.44
C ARG A 292 -29.85 3.26 -0.99
N PRO A 293 -30.91 4.07 -0.93
CA PRO A 293 -30.84 5.48 -1.26
C PRO A 293 -29.90 6.22 -0.29
N VAL A 294 -29.40 7.36 -0.74
CA VAL A 294 -28.60 8.29 0.04
C VAL A 294 -29.21 9.67 -0.05
N SER A 295 -29.22 10.41 1.03
CA SER A 295 -29.66 11.79 1.07
C SER A 295 -28.59 12.70 1.68
N VAL A 296 -28.51 13.94 1.17
CA VAL A 296 -27.72 14.99 1.77
C VAL A 296 -28.58 15.68 2.82
N VAL A 297 -28.22 15.52 4.08
CA VAL A 297 -28.92 16.12 5.23
C VAL A 297 -28.56 17.58 5.38
N GLY A 298 -27.28 17.92 5.21
CA GLY A 298 -26.77 19.25 5.34
C GLY A 298 -25.42 19.41 4.63
N ARG A 299 -24.99 20.65 4.50
CA ARG A 299 -23.72 21.00 3.88
C ARG A 299 -23.09 22.22 4.54
N LEU A 300 -21.77 22.18 4.70
CA LEU A 300 -20.93 23.34 4.75
C LEU A 300 -20.28 23.45 3.36
N PRO A 301 -20.66 24.42 2.50
CA PRO A 301 -20.07 24.55 1.17
C PRO A 301 -18.57 24.86 1.28
N ARG A 302 -17.91 25.02 0.14
CA ARG A 302 -16.47 25.32 0.13
C ARG A 302 -16.10 26.43 1.12
N THR A 303 -14.97 26.25 1.77
CA THR A 303 -14.34 27.23 2.65
C THR A 303 -13.40 28.15 1.87
N GLU A 304 -12.79 29.13 2.54
CA GLU A 304 -11.78 30.03 1.95
C GLU A 304 -10.61 29.24 1.31
N PHE A 305 -10.17 28.15 1.97
CA PHE A 305 -9.16 27.23 1.47
C PHE A 305 -9.81 25.89 1.10
N SER A 306 -9.11 25.05 0.33
CA SER A 306 -9.49 23.66 0.20
C SER A 306 -9.47 22.97 1.57
N THR A 307 -10.35 21.97 1.75
CA THR A 307 -10.45 21.26 3.04
C THR A 307 -9.56 20.02 3.04
N ALA A 308 -9.04 19.69 4.21
CA ALA A 308 -8.30 18.44 4.46
C ALA A 308 -9.17 17.48 5.28
N GLU A 309 -8.63 16.72 6.24
CA GLU A 309 -9.39 15.71 6.98
C GLU A 309 -10.44 16.34 7.94
N VAL A 310 -11.46 15.55 8.23
CA VAL A 310 -12.53 15.88 9.17
C VAL A 310 -12.48 14.92 10.36
N TRP A 311 -12.68 15.47 11.57
CA TRP A 311 -12.83 14.69 12.80
C TRP A 311 -14.03 15.17 13.62
N LEU A 312 -14.67 14.24 14.35
CA LEU A 312 -15.79 14.55 15.22
C LEU A 312 -15.38 14.49 16.67
N HIS A 313 -15.79 15.48 17.45
CA HIS A 313 -15.69 15.41 18.89
C HIS A 313 -16.59 14.29 19.44
N PRO A 314 -16.17 13.52 20.48
CA PRO A 314 -16.95 12.39 21.02
C PRO A 314 -18.35 12.75 21.52
N ASN A 315 -18.64 14.06 21.81
CA ASN A 315 -20.00 14.51 22.14
C ASN A 315 -20.98 14.42 20.96
N GLY A 316 -20.49 14.29 19.71
CA GLY A 316 -21.28 14.20 18.50
C GLY A 316 -21.92 15.51 18.04
N LYS A 317 -21.49 16.66 18.59
CA LYS A 317 -22.07 17.97 18.29
C LYS A 317 -21.07 18.96 17.67
N VAL A 318 -19.81 18.59 17.59
CA VAL A 318 -18.75 19.43 17.06
C VAL A 318 -17.93 18.62 16.05
N ALA A 319 -17.64 19.24 14.91
CA ALA A 319 -16.69 18.73 13.94
C ALA A 319 -15.50 19.69 13.81
N TYR A 320 -14.34 19.12 13.55
CA TYR A 320 -13.10 19.84 13.23
C TYR A 320 -12.74 19.53 11.80
N LEU A 321 -12.33 20.55 11.04
CA LEU A 321 -12.02 20.41 9.62
C LEU A 321 -10.69 21.09 9.33
N GLY A 322 -9.73 20.34 8.81
CA GLY A 322 -8.44 20.85 8.40
C GLY A 322 -8.50 21.67 7.10
N ALA A 323 -7.46 22.43 6.83
CA ALA A 323 -7.30 23.24 5.62
C ALA A 323 -6.09 22.80 4.81
N HIS A 324 -6.25 22.79 3.48
CA HIS A 324 -5.21 22.49 2.50
C HIS A 324 -5.01 23.65 1.51
N GLY A 325 -4.09 23.50 0.56
CA GLY A 325 -3.93 24.45 -0.55
C GLY A 325 -3.49 25.86 -0.14
N GLY A 326 -2.65 25.96 0.89
CA GLY A 326 -2.17 27.21 1.47
C GLY A 326 -2.96 27.64 2.71
N GLY A 327 -3.86 26.79 3.20
CA GLY A 327 -4.68 27.05 4.38
C GLY A 327 -3.86 27.03 5.68
N ASP A 328 -4.06 28.05 6.49
CA ASP A 328 -3.30 28.34 7.71
C ASP A 328 -4.03 27.97 9.00
N ARG A 329 -5.16 27.28 8.91
CA ARG A 329 -6.08 27.05 10.03
C ARG A 329 -6.81 25.73 9.98
N PHE A 330 -7.45 25.40 11.09
CA PHE A 330 -8.58 24.48 11.08
C PHE A 330 -9.83 25.19 11.57
N TRP A 331 -10.99 24.71 11.14
CA TRP A 331 -12.29 25.23 11.54
C TRP A 331 -12.95 24.36 12.57
N THR A 332 -13.65 24.99 13.52
CA THR A 332 -14.58 24.35 14.45
C THR A 332 -16.00 24.57 13.95
N ILE A 333 -16.74 23.50 13.82
CA ILE A 333 -18.07 23.49 13.20
C ILE A 333 -19.08 22.96 14.21
N ASP A 334 -20.10 23.77 14.53
CA ASP A 334 -21.27 23.30 15.25
C ASP A 334 -22.13 22.42 14.32
N ILE A 335 -22.28 21.17 14.70
CA ILE A 335 -23.09 20.16 14.02
C ILE A 335 -24.25 19.67 14.87
N SER A 336 -24.63 20.41 15.94
CA SER A 336 -25.81 20.12 16.78
C SER A 336 -27.09 20.07 15.96
N ASN A 337 -27.15 20.86 14.88
CA ASN A 337 -28.13 20.71 13.82
C ASN A 337 -27.43 20.22 12.55
N PRO A 338 -27.45 18.92 12.26
CA PRO A 338 -26.75 18.36 11.11
C PRO A 338 -27.27 18.86 9.75
N ALA A 339 -28.48 19.41 9.70
CA ALA A 339 -29.02 20.02 8.47
C ALA A 339 -28.41 21.41 8.19
N LYS A 340 -27.76 22.04 9.18
CA LYS A 340 -27.15 23.35 9.05
C LYS A 340 -25.83 23.41 9.80
N PRO A 341 -24.80 22.69 9.37
CA PRO A 341 -23.47 22.80 9.98
C PRO A 341 -22.96 24.24 9.82
N THR A 342 -22.39 24.80 10.89
CA THR A 342 -22.00 26.21 10.94
C THR A 342 -20.60 26.35 11.53
N ILE A 343 -19.70 27.05 10.82
CA ILE A 343 -18.39 27.43 11.37
C ILE A 343 -18.65 28.42 12.52
N VAL A 344 -18.13 28.09 13.71
CA VAL A 344 -18.26 28.92 14.91
C VAL A 344 -16.93 29.52 15.36
N ASP A 345 -15.83 28.86 15.01
CA ASP A 345 -14.48 29.33 15.33
C ASP A 345 -13.45 28.80 14.34
N SER A 346 -12.26 29.36 14.37
CA SER A 346 -11.10 28.84 13.65
C SER A 346 -9.82 29.11 14.43
N VAL A 347 -8.94 28.12 14.49
CA VAL A 347 -7.61 28.26 15.09
C VAL A 347 -6.60 28.48 13.98
N VAL A 348 -6.02 29.69 13.95
CA VAL A 348 -5.00 30.07 12.96
C VAL A 348 -3.64 29.60 13.44
N LEU A 349 -2.91 28.92 12.58
CA LEU A 349 -1.60 28.34 12.82
C LEU A 349 -0.58 28.88 11.82
N ASN A 350 0.71 28.89 12.21
CA ASN A 350 1.77 29.18 11.24
C ASN A 350 2.01 27.94 10.37
N THR A 351 1.22 27.81 9.31
CA THR A 351 1.27 26.66 8.40
C THR A 351 0.67 27.03 7.04
N ARG A 352 0.74 26.12 6.07
CA ARG A 352 0.03 26.18 4.78
C ARG A 352 -0.79 24.93 4.51
N LEU A 353 -0.76 24.00 5.47
CA LEU A 353 -1.52 22.78 5.41
C LEU A 353 -1.72 22.27 6.85
N VAL A 354 -2.99 22.09 7.22
CA VAL A 354 -3.43 21.30 8.38
C VAL A 354 -4.09 20.08 7.80
N ASN A 355 -3.27 19.04 7.53
CA ASN A 355 -3.78 17.85 6.85
C ASN A 355 -4.68 17.04 7.77
N ASP A 356 -4.21 16.73 8.97
CA ASP A 356 -4.89 15.84 9.89
C ASP A 356 -5.21 16.52 11.22
N ILE A 357 -6.32 16.09 11.82
CA ILE A 357 -6.84 16.63 13.05
C ILE A 357 -7.61 15.56 13.80
N MET A 358 -7.28 15.34 15.08
CA MET A 358 -7.89 14.30 15.89
C MET A 358 -8.02 14.70 17.35
N THR A 359 -9.09 14.25 18.01
CA THR A 359 -9.26 14.42 19.47
C THR A 359 -8.78 13.17 20.21
N SER A 360 -8.44 13.34 21.50
CA SER A 360 -8.38 12.21 22.41
C SER A 360 -9.78 11.55 22.57
N GLU A 361 -9.80 10.27 22.97
CA GLU A 361 -11.05 9.51 23.13
C GLU A 361 -12.00 10.14 24.16
N ASP A 362 -11.46 10.79 25.19
CA ASP A 362 -12.25 11.51 26.20
C ASP A 362 -12.67 12.93 25.77
N GLY A 363 -12.24 13.39 24.59
CA GLY A 363 -12.58 14.68 24.01
C GLY A 363 -11.96 15.88 24.72
N LYS A 364 -10.91 15.71 25.52
CA LYS A 364 -10.29 16.83 26.24
C LYS A 364 -9.16 17.52 25.50
N VAL A 365 -8.53 16.80 24.59
CA VAL A 365 -7.39 17.28 23.84
C VAL A 365 -7.67 17.10 22.34
N LEU A 366 -7.21 18.08 21.55
CA LEU A 366 -7.20 18.01 20.10
C LEU A 366 -5.78 18.25 19.61
N VAL A 367 -5.38 17.44 18.65
CA VAL A 367 -4.08 17.57 17.95
C VAL A 367 -4.35 17.93 16.49
N ALA A 368 -3.61 18.90 15.97
CA ALA A 368 -3.65 19.31 14.57
C ALA A 368 -2.22 19.30 13.99
N THR A 369 -2.07 18.77 12.79
CA THR A 369 -0.78 18.70 12.08
C THR A 369 -0.43 20.03 11.40
N ARG A 370 0.86 20.25 11.14
CA ARG A 370 1.38 21.42 10.42
C ARG A 370 2.41 21.05 9.38
N GLU A 371 2.19 21.56 8.16
CA GLU A 371 3.14 21.50 7.07
C GLU A 371 3.26 22.87 6.36
N GLY A 372 4.43 23.16 5.80
CA GLY A 372 4.68 24.37 5.05
C GLY A 372 4.73 25.65 5.89
N ALA A 373 5.08 25.57 7.17
CA ALA A 373 5.28 26.72 8.05
C ALA A 373 6.30 27.72 7.49
N ALA A 374 6.01 29.01 7.57
CA ALA A 374 6.87 30.07 7.04
C ALA A 374 8.23 30.13 7.74
N ASP A 375 8.28 29.82 9.04
CA ASP A 375 9.49 29.72 9.87
C ASP A 375 10.15 28.34 9.80
N ARG A 376 9.60 27.42 8.97
CA ARG A 376 10.03 26.02 8.82
C ARG A 376 9.96 25.19 10.11
N LYS A 377 9.16 25.60 11.08
CA LYS A 377 8.88 24.84 12.30
C LYS A 377 7.55 24.10 12.16
N ASN A 378 7.54 23.10 11.35
CA ASN A 378 6.40 22.20 11.22
C ASN A 378 6.28 21.29 12.46
N GLY A 379 5.24 20.47 12.51
CA GLY A 379 4.99 19.54 13.60
C GLY A 379 3.52 19.43 13.95
N ILE A 380 3.20 19.43 15.22
CA ILE A 380 1.81 19.42 15.71
C ILE A 380 1.56 20.57 16.67
N VAL A 381 0.28 20.95 16.74
CA VAL A 381 -0.28 21.85 17.76
C VAL A 381 -1.25 21.06 18.61
N ILE A 382 -1.25 21.33 19.91
CA ILE A 382 -2.10 20.66 20.90
C ILE A 382 -3.01 21.69 21.52
N CYS A 383 -4.31 21.43 21.48
CA CYS A 383 -5.33 22.29 22.06
C CYS A 383 -6.05 21.55 23.22
N THR A 384 -6.46 22.29 24.25
CA THR A 384 -7.46 21.81 25.21
C THR A 384 -8.86 22.12 24.70
N LEU A 385 -9.81 21.25 25.05
CA LEU A 385 -11.21 21.29 24.64
C LEU A 385 -12.15 21.44 25.85
N ASP A 386 -11.78 22.34 26.80
CA ASP A 386 -12.70 22.72 27.90
C ASP A 386 -14.04 23.23 27.36
N ASP A 387 -13.98 23.94 26.25
CA ASP A 387 -15.09 24.23 25.36
C ASP A 387 -14.74 23.65 23.97
N PRO A 388 -15.42 22.57 23.53
CA PRO A 388 -15.14 21.96 22.23
C PRO A 388 -15.38 22.88 21.02
N LEU A 389 -16.20 23.91 21.17
CA LEU A 389 -16.44 24.90 20.10
C LEU A 389 -15.30 25.94 20.00
N HIS A 390 -14.53 26.14 21.06
CA HIS A 390 -13.46 27.13 21.16
C HIS A 390 -12.14 26.50 21.64
N PRO A 391 -11.46 25.70 20.81
CA PRO A 391 -10.18 25.06 21.16
C PRO A 391 -9.11 26.08 21.54
N LYS A 392 -8.36 25.82 22.61
CA LYS A 392 -7.28 26.69 23.08
C LYS A 392 -5.94 26.00 22.93
N VAL A 393 -5.03 26.59 22.14
CA VAL A 393 -3.66 26.11 22.00
C VAL A 393 -2.94 26.17 23.34
N VAL A 394 -2.41 25.05 23.80
CA VAL A 394 -1.68 24.91 25.05
C VAL A 394 -0.26 24.38 24.88
N GLY A 395 0.02 23.71 23.75
CA GLY A 395 1.33 23.16 23.47
C GLY A 395 1.58 22.99 21.97
N GLU A 396 2.85 22.80 21.64
CA GLU A 396 3.27 22.43 20.30
C GLU A 396 4.49 21.49 20.38
N PHE A 397 4.64 20.61 19.39
CA PHE A 397 5.82 19.79 19.22
C PHE A 397 6.36 19.96 17.80
N THR A 398 7.62 20.42 17.70
CA THR A 398 8.30 20.72 16.43
C THR A 398 9.68 20.08 16.32
N GLN A 399 10.20 19.55 17.43
CA GLN A 399 11.56 19.05 17.50
C GLN A 399 11.70 17.74 16.70
N GLY A 400 12.63 17.71 15.75
CA GLY A 400 12.90 16.51 14.94
C GLY A 400 11.89 16.23 13.82
N VAL A 401 10.79 17.02 13.73
CA VAL A 401 9.70 16.83 12.73
C VAL A 401 9.48 18.06 11.85
N THR A 402 10.50 18.90 11.70
CA THR A 402 10.42 20.19 11.00
C THR A 402 10.17 20.08 9.49
N ALA A 403 10.37 18.90 8.89
CA ALA A 403 10.04 18.66 7.47
C ALA A 403 8.54 18.71 7.19
N GLY A 404 7.71 18.42 8.19
CA GLY A 404 6.25 18.36 8.13
C GLY A 404 5.72 17.15 8.85
N VAL A 405 4.51 17.26 9.39
CA VAL A 405 3.74 16.14 9.94
C VAL A 405 2.45 16.05 9.15
N HIS A 406 2.33 14.99 8.37
CA HIS A 406 1.20 14.78 7.49
C HIS A 406 0.00 14.20 8.23
N SER A 407 0.19 13.09 8.93
CA SER A 407 -0.86 12.44 9.72
C SER A 407 -0.47 12.30 11.19
N ALA A 408 -1.47 12.29 12.07
CA ALA A 408 -1.29 12.17 13.51
C ALA A 408 -2.45 11.38 14.14
N TYR A 409 -2.14 10.34 14.90
CA TYR A 409 -3.12 9.53 15.60
C TYR A 409 -2.99 9.69 17.11
N VAL A 410 -4.07 10.11 17.77
CA VAL A 410 -4.12 10.26 19.24
C VAL A 410 -4.66 8.97 19.84
N ASN A 411 -3.91 8.35 20.71
CA ASN A 411 -4.33 7.12 21.38
C ASN A 411 -4.09 7.17 22.89
N THR A 412 -5.11 6.81 23.65
CA THR A 412 -5.04 6.68 25.11
C THR A 412 -4.99 5.21 25.50
N GLN A 413 -3.93 4.82 26.18
CA GLN A 413 -3.78 3.46 26.70
C GLN A 413 -3.85 3.49 28.24
N PRO A 414 -4.74 2.69 28.88
CA PRO A 414 -4.93 2.74 30.34
C PRO A 414 -3.65 2.57 31.16
N LYS A 415 -2.71 1.79 30.66
CA LYS A 415 -1.43 1.52 31.34
C LYS A 415 -0.39 2.64 31.18
N TYR A 416 -0.44 3.37 30.05
CA TYR A 416 0.65 4.27 29.65
C TYR A 416 0.23 5.74 29.59
N GLY A 417 -1.06 6.02 29.41
CA GLY A 417 -1.58 7.37 29.21
C GLY A 417 -1.84 7.70 27.74
N THR A 418 -1.78 8.99 27.40
CA THR A 418 -2.13 9.50 26.07
C THR A 418 -0.90 9.86 25.25
N PHE A 419 -0.84 9.34 24.04
CA PHE A 419 0.26 9.55 23.11
C PHE A 419 -0.27 9.99 21.74
N VAL A 420 0.57 10.71 21.00
CA VAL A 420 0.35 11.01 19.58
C VAL A 420 1.40 10.25 18.78
N TYR A 421 0.95 9.52 17.77
CA TYR A 421 1.80 8.86 16.80
C TYR A 421 1.79 9.71 15.54
N LEU A 422 2.95 10.21 15.13
CA LEU A 422 3.11 11.15 14.03
C LEU A 422 3.78 10.49 12.84
N THR A 423 3.39 10.89 11.64
CA THR A 423 4.13 10.59 10.42
C THR A 423 5.05 11.77 10.07
N ASN A 424 6.25 11.49 9.57
CA ASN A 424 7.16 12.54 9.12
C ASN A 424 7.91 12.12 7.86
N ASP A 425 7.67 12.81 6.76
CA ASP A 425 8.25 12.51 5.45
C ASP A 425 9.77 12.70 5.42
N GLY A 426 10.27 13.68 6.15
CA GLY A 426 11.70 14.00 6.17
C GLY A 426 12.57 12.96 6.85
N THR A 427 12.05 12.28 7.87
CA THR A 427 12.74 11.17 8.57
C THR A 427 12.34 9.80 8.05
N GLY A 428 11.19 9.70 7.37
CA GLY A 428 10.54 8.45 7.00
C GLY A 428 10.07 7.62 8.20
N ALA A 429 10.10 8.20 9.40
CA ALA A 429 9.82 7.54 10.66
C ALA A 429 8.43 7.88 11.18
N MET A 430 7.86 6.95 11.93
CA MET A 430 6.84 7.23 12.93
C MET A 430 7.53 7.80 14.18
N HIS A 431 6.98 8.88 14.72
CA HIS A 431 7.40 9.51 15.98
C HIS A 431 6.32 9.33 17.04
N VAL A 432 6.68 9.00 18.25
CA VAL A 432 5.74 8.82 19.37
C VAL A 432 5.95 9.93 20.38
N ILE A 433 4.91 10.72 20.60
CA ILE A 433 4.91 11.90 21.47
C ILE A 433 4.02 11.62 22.68
N ASP A 434 4.61 11.69 23.85
CA ASP A 434 3.86 11.69 25.14
C ASP A 434 3.21 13.06 25.32
N ILE A 435 1.89 13.07 25.47
CA ILE A 435 1.05 14.24 25.73
C ILE A 435 0.23 14.13 27.01
N ASN A 436 0.68 13.31 27.98
CA ASN A 436 0.04 13.26 29.29
C ASN A 436 0.02 14.63 29.99
N ASP A 437 0.99 15.48 29.72
CA ASP A 437 0.93 16.93 29.92
C ASP A 437 0.89 17.62 28.55
N PRO A 438 -0.31 18.01 28.06
CA PRO A 438 -0.44 18.57 26.72
C PRO A 438 0.30 19.90 26.51
N ALA A 439 0.66 20.60 27.59
CA ALA A 439 1.48 21.82 27.54
C ALA A 439 2.99 21.51 27.41
N LYS A 440 3.41 20.27 27.64
CA LYS A 440 4.82 19.85 27.59
C LYS A 440 5.00 18.54 26.82
N PRO A 441 4.61 18.49 25.54
CA PRO A 441 4.74 17.29 24.74
C PRO A 441 6.22 16.87 24.65
N LYS A 442 6.46 15.54 24.67
CA LYS A 442 7.81 14.99 24.66
C LYS A 442 7.89 13.76 23.76
N GLU A 443 8.85 13.73 22.85
CA GLU A 443 9.15 12.52 22.09
C GLU A 443 9.70 11.42 22.99
N VAL A 444 9.16 10.21 22.87
CA VAL A 444 9.55 9.04 23.67
C VAL A 444 10.08 7.89 22.81
N ALA A 445 9.76 7.86 21.52
CA ALA A 445 10.26 6.85 20.59
C ALA A 445 10.17 7.32 19.14
N GLN A 446 10.96 6.67 18.30
CA GLN A 446 10.85 6.70 16.84
C GLN A 446 10.95 5.26 16.33
N TRP A 447 10.23 4.98 15.24
CA TRP A 447 10.38 3.72 14.55
C TRP A 447 10.27 3.92 13.03
N LYS A 448 11.09 3.20 12.27
CA LYS A 448 11.01 3.17 10.81
C LYS A 448 11.43 1.80 10.27
N THR A 449 11.07 1.51 9.04
CA THR A 449 11.56 0.31 8.37
C THR A 449 13.09 0.32 8.28
N PRO A 450 13.74 -0.85 8.31
CA PRO A 450 15.22 -0.95 8.46
C PRO A 450 16.03 -0.31 7.33
N ARG A 451 15.40 0.05 6.21
CA ARG A 451 16.06 0.64 5.04
C ARG A 451 15.67 2.11 4.93
N ALA A 452 16.69 2.96 4.80
CA ALA A 452 16.53 4.40 4.56
C ALA A 452 16.48 4.64 3.05
N ASP A 453 15.40 4.26 2.41
CA ASP A 453 15.20 4.41 0.97
C ASP A 453 14.17 5.50 0.67
N ASN A 454 14.27 6.12 -0.51
CA ASN A 454 13.25 7.05 -0.98
C ASN A 454 11.89 6.33 -1.14
N GLY A 455 10.79 6.98 -0.75
CA GLY A 455 9.46 6.38 -0.76
C GLY A 455 9.19 5.34 0.34
N ARG A 456 10.07 5.22 1.34
CA ARG A 456 9.89 4.37 2.51
C ARG A 456 9.56 5.21 3.73
N TYR A 457 8.46 5.90 3.69
CA TYR A 457 7.96 6.70 4.80
C TYR A 457 6.58 6.20 5.21
N ILE A 458 6.26 6.41 6.46
CA ILE A 458 4.91 6.18 6.94
C ILE A 458 4.04 7.35 6.51
N HIS A 459 2.90 7.04 5.86
CA HIS A 459 1.97 8.05 5.39
C HIS A 459 0.82 8.26 6.38
N ASP A 460 0.22 7.17 6.85
CA ASP A 460 -0.90 7.19 7.77
C ASP A 460 -0.84 5.98 8.72
N LEU A 461 -1.61 6.03 9.81
CA LEU A 461 -1.62 4.96 10.81
C LEU A 461 -2.88 4.97 11.67
N GLU A 462 -3.20 3.80 12.22
CA GLU A 462 -4.18 3.62 13.30
C GLU A 462 -3.55 2.86 14.46
N VAL A 463 -3.92 3.21 15.70
CA VAL A 463 -3.56 2.43 16.88
C VAL A 463 -4.83 1.86 17.52
N ARG A 464 -4.89 0.54 17.61
CA ARG A 464 -6.01 -0.18 18.22
C ARG A 464 -5.52 -1.33 19.07
N ASP A 465 -6.04 -1.44 20.29
CA ASP A 465 -5.69 -2.50 21.26
C ASP A 465 -4.16 -2.64 21.50
N GLY A 466 -3.45 -1.51 21.49
CA GLY A 466 -1.99 -1.45 21.66
C GLY A 466 -1.18 -1.98 20.47
N LEU A 467 -1.82 -2.18 19.33
CA LEU A 467 -1.17 -2.47 18.04
C LEU A 467 -1.31 -1.27 17.12
N LEU A 468 -0.22 -0.91 16.45
CA LEU A 468 -0.20 0.10 15.41
C LEU A 468 -0.25 -0.59 14.05
N TYR A 469 -1.13 -0.11 13.18
CA TYR A 469 -1.27 -0.50 11.79
C TYR A 469 -0.87 0.70 10.93
N GLY A 470 0.33 0.64 10.36
CA GLY A 470 0.90 1.77 9.64
C GLY A 470 1.00 1.51 8.14
N SER A 471 0.65 2.52 7.35
CA SER A 471 0.78 2.55 5.91
C SER A 471 2.16 3.10 5.55
N TRP A 472 3.12 2.19 5.31
CA TRP A 472 4.46 2.55 4.87
C TRP A 472 4.55 2.50 3.35
N TRP A 473 4.21 3.55 2.73
CA TRP A 473 4.20 3.82 1.29
C TRP A 473 4.61 2.62 0.40
N ASN A 474 5.91 2.45 0.11
CA ASN A 474 6.42 1.33 -0.68
C ASN A 474 6.60 0.02 0.11
N ASP A 475 6.46 0.04 1.43
CA ASP A 475 6.62 -1.15 2.28
C ASP A 475 5.28 -1.80 2.66
N GLY A 476 4.16 -1.19 2.24
CA GLY A 476 2.83 -1.73 2.50
C GLY A 476 2.37 -1.55 3.95
N LEU A 477 1.60 -2.50 4.44
CA LEU A 477 1.14 -2.51 5.83
C LEU A 477 2.25 -3.02 6.75
N VAL A 478 2.59 -2.23 7.78
CA VAL A 478 3.48 -2.65 8.86
C VAL A 478 2.70 -2.66 10.18
N ILE A 479 2.84 -3.73 10.95
CA ILE A 479 2.19 -3.87 12.25
C ILE A 479 3.24 -3.83 13.34
N LEU A 480 3.03 -2.93 14.33
CA LEU A 480 3.91 -2.77 15.48
C LEU A 480 3.14 -3.05 16.78
N ASP A 481 3.80 -3.65 17.74
CA ASP A 481 3.36 -3.69 19.13
C ASP A 481 3.79 -2.39 19.82
N VAL A 482 2.81 -1.56 20.21
CA VAL A 482 3.02 -0.29 20.91
C VAL A 482 2.34 -0.29 22.27
N GLY A 483 2.06 -1.47 22.82
CA GLY A 483 1.42 -1.63 24.14
C GLY A 483 0.51 -2.84 24.29
N ASN A 484 0.30 -3.62 23.22
CA ASN A 484 -0.45 -4.89 23.25
C ASN A 484 0.28 -5.96 24.08
N GLY A 485 1.60 -6.03 23.97
CA GLY A 485 2.45 -6.96 24.70
C GLY A 485 2.81 -8.24 23.95
N ILE A 486 2.31 -8.46 22.73
CA ILE A 486 2.60 -9.67 21.91
C ILE A 486 4.09 -9.80 21.59
N LYS A 487 4.80 -8.68 21.46
CA LYS A 487 6.26 -8.62 21.29
C LYS A 487 6.96 -7.88 22.43
N GLY A 488 6.25 -7.58 23.52
CA GLY A 488 6.76 -6.80 24.64
C GLY A 488 6.90 -5.32 24.35
N GLY A 489 6.16 -4.81 23.37
CA GLY A 489 6.17 -3.41 22.96
C GLY A 489 5.48 -2.47 23.93
N SER A 490 5.80 -1.18 23.81
CA SER A 490 5.17 -0.08 24.52
C SER A 490 5.24 1.20 23.66
N PRO A 491 4.51 2.28 24.00
CA PRO A 491 4.64 3.55 23.30
C PRO A 491 6.08 4.08 23.23
N SER A 492 6.86 3.87 24.30
CA SER A 492 8.28 4.29 24.33
C SER A 492 9.26 3.26 23.75
N SER A 493 8.78 2.08 23.34
CA SER A 493 9.59 1.01 22.76
C SER A 493 8.76 0.17 21.78
N PRO A 494 8.37 0.73 20.62
CA PRO A 494 7.62 0.00 19.60
C PRO A 494 8.38 -1.23 19.11
N GLN A 495 7.70 -2.37 18.97
CA GLN A 495 8.29 -3.62 18.51
C GLN A 495 7.62 -4.09 17.22
N PHE A 496 8.43 -4.56 16.27
CA PHE A 496 7.93 -5.09 15.01
C PHE A 496 7.17 -6.42 15.22
N VAL A 497 5.96 -6.52 14.67
CA VAL A 497 5.14 -7.73 14.67
C VAL A 497 5.21 -8.40 13.31
N SER A 498 4.74 -7.71 12.28
CA SER A 498 4.66 -8.27 10.93
C SER A 498 4.54 -7.20 9.85
N GLN A 499 4.63 -7.63 8.60
CA GLN A 499 4.49 -6.77 7.42
C GLN A 499 3.74 -7.52 6.31
N TYR A 500 2.82 -6.82 5.64
CA TYR A 500 2.27 -7.25 4.37
C TYR A 500 2.72 -6.29 3.27
N LYS A 501 3.63 -6.78 2.42
CA LYS A 501 4.15 -6.06 1.24
C LYS A 501 3.62 -6.71 -0.03
N TYR A 502 3.34 -5.90 -1.04
CA TYR A 502 2.86 -6.33 -2.35
C TYR A 502 3.51 -5.51 -3.47
N ASP A 503 3.38 -5.99 -4.71
CA ASP A 503 4.00 -5.35 -5.86
C ASP A 503 3.08 -4.27 -6.45
N LEU A 504 3.26 -3.03 -5.99
CA LEU A 504 2.56 -1.85 -6.49
C LEU A 504 2.77 -1.64 -8.00
N ASN A 505 3.95 -2.01 -8.53
CA ASN A 505 4.24 -1.87 -9.95
C ASN A 505 3.41 -2.84 -10.79
N ALA A 506 3.26 -4.08 -10.32
CA ALA A 506 2.41 -5.06 -10.98
C ALA A 506 0.93 -4.69 -10.89
N LEU A 507 0.50 -4.17 -9.73
CA LEU A 507 -0.89 -3.78 -9.49
C LEU A 507 -1.33 -2.61 -10.37
N TYR A 508 -0.44 -1.62 -10.56
CA TYR A 508 -0.73 -0.38 -11.31
C TYR A 508 -0.05 -0.27 -12.67
N LYS A 509 0.39 -1.38 -13.25
CA LYS A 509 1.10 -1.42 -14.55
C LYS A 509 0.31 -0.75 -15.69
N ASP A 510 -1.01 -0.89 -15.70
CA ASP A 510 -1.87 -0.34 -16.75
C ASP A 510 -2.07 1.17 -16.56
N VAL A 511 -2.08 1.65 -15.29
CA VAL A 511 -2.09 3.08 -14.96
C VAL A 511 -0.81 3.77 -15.44
N GLU A 512 0.34 3.10 -15.39
CA GLU A 512 1.61 3.62 -15.93
C GLU A 512 1.57 3.80 -17.43
N ILE A 513 0.93 2.90 -18.16
CA ILE A 513 0.76 3.00 -19.63
C ILE A 513 -0.05 4.25 -19.97
N GLU A 514 -1.14 4.51 -19.26
CA GLU A 514 -1.99 5.70 -19.47
C GLU A 514 -1.33 6.99 -18.98
N GLY A 515 -0.56 6.93 -17.90
CA GLY A 515 0.00 8.08 -17.20
C GLY A 515 1.45 8.44 -17.55
N GLY A 516 2.18 7.50 -18.13
CA GLY A 516 3.62 7.64 -18.35
C GLY A 516 4.46 7.46 -17.07
N ALA A 517 5.77 7.57 -17.19
CA ALA A 517 6.71 7.47 -16.07
C ALA A 517 6.47 8.55 -15.01
N GLY A 518 6.60 8.21 -13.72
CA GLY A 518 6.56 9.15 -12.61
C GLY A 518 5.22 9.29 -11.91
N HIS A 519 4.45 8.21 -11.77
CA HIS A 519 3.32 8.18 -10.84
C HIS A 519 3.80 8.10 -9.40
N GLY A 520 3.24 8.96 -8.54
CA GLY A 520 3.24 8.75 -7.10
C GLY A 520 2.30 7.59 -6.77
N ARG A 521 2.77 6.58 -6.04
CA ARG A 521 1.96 5.44 -5.61
C ARG A 521 2.49 4.83 -4.32
N GLY A 522 1.59 4.50 -3.43
CA GLY A 522 1.95 3.87 -2.18
C GLY A 522 0.75 3.48 -1.34
N THR A 523 1.00 2.66 -0.33
CA THR A 523 -0.01 2.34 0.69
C THR A 523 -0.25 3.60 1.52
N HIS A 524 -1.47 4.12 1.43
CA HIS A 524 -1.85 5.42 1.95
C HIS A 524 -2.50 5.34 3.33
N THR A 525 -3.53 4.52 3.50
CA THR A 525 -4.28 4.39 4.75
C THR A 525 -4.35 2.95 5.23
N ALA A 526 -4.56 2.76 6.53
CA ALA A 526 -4.80 1.47 7.17
C ALA A 526 -5.84 1.61 8.25
N TRP A 527 -6.88 0.74 8.25
CA TRP A 527 -7.98 0.74 9.21
C TRP A 527 -8.30 -0.66 9.69
N ARG A 528 -8.20 -0.89 10.99
CA ARG A 528 -8.46 -2.20 11.61
C ARG A 528 -9.93 -2.40 11.94
N HIS A 529 -10.50 -3.53 11.52
CA HIS A 529 -11.83 -3.96 11.93
C HIS A 529 -11.91 -5.49 12.07
N LYS A 530 -12.25 -5.98 13.24
CA LYS A 530 -12.27 -7.43 13.55
C LYS A 530 -10.94 -8.10 13.16
N ASN A 531 -10.99 -9.11 12.30
CA ASN A 531 -9.82 -9.83 11.79
C ASN A 531 -9.23 -9.24 10.50
N TYR A 532 -9.67 -8.04 10.09
CA TYR A 532 -9.22 -7.41 8.87
C TYR A 532 -8.54 -6.07 9.12
N VAL A 533 -7.58 -5.75 8.29
CA VAL A 533 -7.09 -4.40 8.07
C VAL A 533 -7.45 -4.01 6.64
N PHE A 534 -8.19 -2.94 6.49
CA PHE A 534 -8.44 -2.32 5.19
C PHE A 534 -7.28 -1.38 4.91
N ILE A 535 -6.51 -1.65 3.85
CA ILE A 535 -5.48 -0.75 3.37
C ILE A 535 -5.89 -0.20 2.01
N ALA A 536 -5.59 1.06 1.75
CA ALA A 536 -5.86 1.66 0.46
C ALA A 536 -4.59 2.30 -0.10
N ASP A 537 -4.46 2.25 -1.42
CA ASP A 537 -3.34 2.88 -2.11
C ASP A 537 -3.76 4.25 -2.65
N GLU A 538 -2.86 5.19 -2.54
CA GLU A 538 -2.93 6.45 -3.28
C GLU A 538 -2.06 6.35 -4.53
N VAL A 539 -2.66 6.69 -5.68
CA VAL A 539 -1.97 6.67 -6.97
C VAL A 539 -2.33 7.93 -7.74
N TYR A 540 -1.35 8.78 -7.98
CA TYR A 540 -1.53 10.04 -8.69
C TYR A 540 -0.37 10.31 -9.66
N ARG A 541 -0.62 11.16 -10.66
CA ARG A 541 0.44 11.59 -11.58
C ARG A 541 1.36 12.59 -10.89
N ALA A 542 2.64 12.28 -10.87
CA ALA A 542 3.65 13.19 -10.33
C ALA A 542 3.82 14.47 -11.17
N ASN A 543 3.49 14.42 -12.45
CA ASN A 543 3.55 15.57 -13.36
C ASN A 543 2.26 15.66 -14.19
N PRO A 544 1.48 16.75 -14.06
CA PRO A 544 0.34 16.96 -14.94
C PRO A 544 0.79 16.96 -16.39
N VAL A 545 0.05 16.28 -17.26
CA VAL A 545 0.34 16.24 -18.71
C VAL A 545 0.20 17.66 -19.26
N LYS A 546 1.33 18.27 -19.61
CA LYS A 546 1.38 19.64 -20.11
C LYS A 546 0.54 19.75 -21.40
N GLY A 547 -0.57 20.47 -21.34
CA GLY A 547 -1.48 20.67 -22.46
C GLY A 547 -2.62 19.66 -22.56
N ALA A 548 -2.81 18.75 -21.60
CA ALA A 548 -4.00 17.93 -21.53
C ALA A 548 -5.24 18.82 -21.38
N LYS A 549 -6.15 18.73 -22.35
CA LYS A 549 -7.44 19.43 -22.33
C LYS A 549 -8.52 18.66 -21.59
N ASP A 550 -8.18 17.47 -21.10
CA ASP A 550 -9.11 16.51 -20.54
C ASP A 550 -8.92 16.38 -19.03
N ALA A 551 -10.02 16.53 -18.29
CA ALA A 551 -10.05 16.34 -16.83
C ALA A 551 -9.66 14.91 -16.40
N SER A 552 -9.74 13.92 -17.29
CA SER A 552 -9.24 12.56 -17.04
C SER A 552 -7.73 12.50 -16.82
N ALA A 553 -6.99 13.52 -17.28
CA ALA A 553 -5.55 13.62 -17.09
C ALA A 553 -5.12 13.78 -15.63
N ASP A 554 -6.01 14.29 -14.77
CA ASP A 554 -5.77 14.50 -13.31
C ASP A 554 -6.53 13.49 -12.45
N ARG A 555 -7.02 12.40 -13.05
CA ARG A 555 -7.73 11.35 -12.34
C ARG A 555 -6.83 10.69 -11.31
N MET A 556 -7.37 10.52 -10.11
CA MET A 556 -6.75 9.70 -9.06
C MET A 556 -7.10 8.23 -9.27
N TYR A 557 -6.20 7.37 -8.81
CA TYR A 557 -6.36 5.91 -8.83
C TYR A 557 -6.10 5.36 -7.43
N GLY A 558 -6.35 4.10 -7.22
CA GLY A 558 -6.06 3.41 -5.97
C GLY A 558 -7.04 2.27 -5.73
N THR A 559 -6.55 1.21 -5.15
CA THR A 559 -7.29 -0.01 -4.80
C THR A 559 -7.29 -0.15 -3.29
N MET A 560 -8.42 -0.52 -2.71
CA MET A 560 -8.47 -0.99 -1.34
C MET A 560 -8.23 -2.50 -1.32
N GLN A 561 -7.36 -2.97 -0.42
CA GLN A 561 -7.17 -4.38 -0.12
C GLN A 561 -7.68 -4.69 1.29
N VAL A 562 -8.19 -5.91 1.46
CA VAL A 562 -8.61 -6.45 2.75
C VAL A 562 -7.56 -7.46 3.19
N ILE A 563 -6.85 -7.12 4.24
CA ILE A 563 -5.78 -7.95 4.80
C ILE A 563 -6.33 -8.71 6.01
N ASP A 564 -6.37 -10.03 5.91
CA ASP A 564 -6.70 -10.92 7.02
C ASP A 564 -5.51 -10.97 7.99
N VAL A 565 -5.73 -10.58 9.21
CA VAL A 565 -4.77 -10.57 10.32
C VAL A 565 -5.23 -11.47 11.48
N SER A 566 -6.06 -12.49 11.19
CA SER A 566 -6.40 -13.53 12.16
C SER A 566 -5.14 -14.24 12.68
N ASP A 567 -4.16 -14.44 11.83
CA ASP A 567 -2.77 -14.71 12.21
C ASP A 567 -1.98 -13.40 12.01
N ILE A 568 -1.79 -12.66 13.10
CA ILE A 568 -1.20 -11.32 13.06
C ILE A 568 0.26 -11.32 12.63
N GLU A 569 0.96 -12.45 12.78
CA GLU A 569 2.36 -12.61 12.35
C GLU A 569 2.48 -12.93 10.86
N HIS A 570 1.39 -13.38 10.22
CA HIS A 570 1.35 -13.76 8.81
C HIS A 570 0.15 -13.15 8.07
N PRO A 571 0.07 -11.81 7.98
CA PRO A 571 -1.02 -11.11 7.31
C PRO A 571 -1.07 -11.49 5.82
N LYS A 572 -2.29 -11.60 5.28
CA LYS A 572 -2.51 -11.95 3.86
C LYS A 572 -3.68 -11.18 3.27
N SER A 573 -3.57 -10.76 2.01
CA SER A 573 -4.69 -10.20 1.27
C SER A 573 -5.70 -11.29 0.93
N VAL A 574 -6.97 -11.04 1.23
CA VAL A 574 -8.08 -11.99 0.99
C VAL A 574 -9.17 -11.42 0.10
N ALA A 575 -9.30 -10.10 0.05
CA ALA A 575 -10.28 -9.44 -0.80
C ALA A 575 -9.75 -8.06 -1.24
N TYR A 576 -10.40 -7.49 -2.25
CA TYR A 576 -10.06 -6.16 -2.75
C TYR A 576 -11.29 -5.43 -3.32
N TYR A 577 -11.16 -4.12 -3.43
CA TYR A 577 -12.09 -3.26 -4.13
C TYR A 577 -11.33 -2.24 -4.96
N THR A 578 -11.61 -2.20 -6.26
CA THR A 578 -11.08 -1.18 -7.18
C THR A 578 -12.25 -0.35 -7.70
N PRO A 579 -12.29 0.97 -7.45
CA PRO A 579 -13.30 1.85 -8.04
C PRO A 579 -13.24 1.78 -9.57
N GLU A 580 -14.40 1.86 -10.22
CA GLU A 580 -14.46 1.96 -11.69
C GLU A 580 -13.89 3.29 -12.17
N TYR A 581 -14.10 4.33 -11.36
CA TYR A 581 -13.63 5.68 -11.61
C TYR A 581 -13.13 6.26 -10.28
N GLY A 582 -12.02 7.03 -10.30
CA GLY A 582 -11.39 7.53 -9.09
C GLY A 582 -10.48 6.50 -8.42
N GLY A 583 -10.03 6.82 -7.23
CA GLY A 583 -9.20 5.99 -6.35
C GLY A 583 -9.85 5.76 -5.00
N VAL A 584 -9.10 5.27 -4.05
CA VAL A 584 -9.50 5.16 -2.65
C VAL A 584 -8.60 6.08 -1.82
N HIS A 585 -9.20 6.90 -0.95
CA HIS A 585 -8.45 7.71 0.03
C HIS A 585 -8.63 7.11 1.42
N ASN A 586 -9.37 7.75 2.32
CA ASN A 586 -9.56 7.23 3.67
C ASN A 586 -10.84 6.41 3.80
N VAL A 587 -10.81 5.48 4.74
CA VAL A 587 -11.93 4.60 5.07
C VAL A 587 -12.32 4.75 6.52
N TRP A 588 -13.60 4.51 6.81
CA TRP A 588 -14.17 4.44 8.15
C TRP A 588 -15.07 3.24 8.27
N VAL A 589 -15.10 2.58 9.42
CA VAL A 589 -16.01 1.45 9.64
C VAL A 589 -16.93 1.72 10.81
N ALA A 590 -18.23 1.55 10.57
CA ALA A 590 -19.25 1.56 11.61
C ALA A 590 -20.17 0.34 11.46
N GLY A 591 -20.17 -0.55 12.46
CA GLY A 591 -20.82 -1.85 12.38
C GLY A 591 -20.24 -2.72 11.25
N ASP A 592 -21.11 -3.25 10.40
CA ASP A 592 -20.73 -4.01 9.22
C ASP A 592 -20.78 -3.14 7.92
N THR A 593 -20.64 -1.84 8.05
CA THR A 593 -20.56 -0.91 6.91
C THR A 593 -19.20 -0.22 6.89
N LEU A 594 -18.51 -0.31 5.76
CA LEU A 594 -17.33 0.47 5.44
C LEU A 594 -17.76 1.68 4.63
N TYR A 595 -17.29 2.86 5.03
CA TYR A 595 -17.47 4.15 4.38
C TYR A 595 -16.15 4.59 3.78
N MET A 596 -16.18 5.27 2.64
CA MET A 596 -14.98 5.55 1.87
C MET A 596 -15.05 6.92 1.19
N GLY A 597 -13.98 7.68 1.29
CA GLY A 597 -13.67 8.76 0.35
C GLY A 597 -12.99 8.17 -0.88
N ALA A 598 -13.56 8.39 -2.05
CA ALA A 598 -13.08 7.75 -3.28
C ALA A 598 -12.66 8.76 -4.36
N TYR A 599 -12.03 9.85 -3.94
CA TYR A 599 -11.55 10.92 -4.82
C TYR A 599 -12.61 11.38 -5.83
N ASP A 600 -12.29 11.26 -7.13
CA ASP A 600 -13.19 11.63 -8.22
C ASP A 600 -14.49 10.80 -8.26
N ALA A 601 -14.52 9.66 -7.59
CA ALA A 601 -15.71 8.82 -7.47
C ALA A 601 -16.67 9.24 -6.36
N GLY A 602 -16.29 10.22 -5.54
CA GLY A 602 -17.13 10.72 -4.46
C GLY A 602 -17.18 9.80 -3.22
N PHE A 603 -18.23 9.93 -2.44
CA PHE A 603 -18.50 9.11 -1.27
C PHE A 603 -19.07 7.74 -1.65
N ARG A 604 -18.63 6.68 -0.95
CA ARG A 604 -19.13 5.32 -1.13
C ARG A 604 -19.31 4.60 0.21
N ALA A 605 -20.25 3.64 0.24
CA ALA A 605 -20.43 2.76 1.38
C ALA A 605 -20.63 1.31 0.96
N PHE A 606 -20.08 0.37 1.72
CA PHE A 606 -20.03 -1.07 1.40
C PHE A 606 -20.51 -1.93 2.57
N ASP A 607 -21.18 -3.03 2.25
CA ASP A 607 -21.48 -4.12 3.17
C ASP A 607 -20.23 -5.00 3.33
N ILE A 608 -19.66 -4.97 4.51
CA ILE A 608 -18.50 -5.79 4.93
C ILE A 608 -18.91 -6.91 5.90
N SER A 609 -20.20 -7.24 5.95
CA SER A 609 -20.69 -8.33 6.77
C SER A 609 -20.18 -9.70 6.30
N GLY A 610 -20.01 -10.62 7.24
CA GLY A 610 -19.52 -11.97 6.98
C GLY A 610 -18.04 -12.06 6.69
N GLU A 611 -17.62 -13.17 6.11
CA GLU A 611 -16.26 -13.35 5.63
C GLU A 611 -16.05 -12.61 4.30
N LEU A 612 -14.92 -11.92 4.16
CA LEU A 612 -14.58 -11.18 2.95
C LEU A 612 -13.59 -11.98 2.11
N ARG A 613 -13.87 -12.10 0.80
CA ARG A 613 -13.02 -12.82 -0.15
C ARG A 613 -13.21 -12.31 -1.58
N GLY A 614 -12.12 -12.13 -2.32
CA GLY A 614 -12.14 -11.77 -3.74
C GLY A 614 -12.61 -10.36 -4.04
N ASP A 615 -13.20 -10.13 -5.20
CA ASP A 615 -13.61 -8.81 -5.68
C ASP A 615 -14.94 -8.36 -5.06
N LEU A 616 -14.87 -7.42 -4.11
CA LEU A 616 -16.04 -6.90 -3.38
C LEU A 616 -16.99 -6.11 -4.29
N ARG A 617 -16.46 -5.48 -5.35
CA ARG A 617 -17.29 -4.76 -6.33
C ARG A 617 -18.12 -5.73 -7.16
N ALA A 618 -17.49 -6.76 -7.70
CA ALA A 618 -18.17 -7.77 -8.51
C ALA A 618 -19.26 -8.52 -7.74
N GLN A 619 -19.15 -8.57 -6.41
CA GLN A 619 -20.13 -9.20 -5.50
C GLN A 619 -21.36 -8.34 -5.21
N GLY A 620 -21.43 -7.10 -5.72
CA GLY A 620 -22.56 -6.20 -5.44
C GLY A 620 -22.65 -5.74 -3.99
N ARG A 621 -21.51 -5.62 -3.28
CA ARG A 621 -21.46 -5.20 -1.86
C ARG A 621 -21.61 -3.69 -1.66
N GLU A 622 -21.59 -2.89 -2.71
CA GLU A 622 -21.80 -1.45 -2.60
C GLU A 622 -23.24 -1.12 -2.18
N ILE A 623 -23.37 -0.48 -1.02
CA ILE A 623 -24.65 -0.06 -0.44
C ILE A 623 -25.17 1.19 -1.13
N THR A 624 -24.29 2.19 -1.30
CA THR A 624 -24.63 3.47 -1.91
C THR A 624 -23.39 4.23 -2.37
N SER A 625 -23.64 5.22 -3.22
CA SER A 625 -22.63 6.18 -3.66
C SER A 625 -23.25 7.57 -3.81
N LEU A 626 -22.44 8.63 -3.53
CA LEU A 626 -22.83 10.00 -3.71
C LEU A 626 -21.68 10.77 -4.37
N TYR A 627 -21.96 11.40 -5.51
CA TYR A 627 -21.01 12.31 -6.14
C TYR A 627 -20.99 13.64 -5.40
N THR A 628 -19.84 14.08 -4.93
CA THR A 628 -19.67 15.27 -4.10
C THR A 628 -19.20 16.51 -4.87
N GLY A 629 -19.13 16.45 -6.20
CA GLY A 629 -18.79 17.58 -7.04
C GLY A 629 -19.87 18.67 -7.02
N ASP A 630 -19.45 19.94 -6.93
CA ASP A 630 -20.32 21.09 -6.87
C ASP A 630 -19.89 22.16 -7.87
N MET A 631 -20.87 22.81 -8.50
CA MET A 631 -20.65 23.93 -9.42
C MET A 631 -20.06 25.16 -8.72
N GLN A 632 -20.22 25.27 -7.39
CA GLN A 632 -19.69 26.35 -6.55
C GLN A 632 -18.39 25.94 -5.83
N GLY A 633 -17.88 24.75 -6.05
CA GLY A 633 -16.63 24.28 -5.49
C GLY A 633 -15.41 25.07 -5.95
N ASN A 634 -14.27 24.86 -5.31
CA ASN A 634 -12.99 25.45 -5.70
C ASN A 634 -12.59 25.03 -7.12
N THR A 635 -12.96 23.82 -7.51
CA THR A 635 -12.94 23.34 -8.90
C THR A 635 -14.37 22.94 -9.28
N LYS A 636 -14.92 23.59 -10.32
CA LYS A 636 -16.32 23.43 -10.70
C LYS A 636 -16.63 21.99 -11.08
N ASN A 637 -17.67 21.45 -10.46
CA ASN A 637 -18.22 20.12 -10.71
C ASN A 637 -17.16 18.98 -10.68
N LYS A 638 -16.12 19.14 -9.85
CA LYS A 638 -15.11 18.12 -9.61
C LYS A 638 -15.22 17.64 -8.17
N ALA A 639 -15.41 16.34 -7.97
CA ALA A 639 -15.30 15.72 -6.68
C ALA A 639 -13.82 15.39 -6.39
N GLN A 640 -13.44 15.51 -5.13
CA GLN A 640 -12.20 14.95 -4.60
C GLN A 640 -12.43 14.64 -3.12
N THR A 641 -13.16 13.54 -2.90
CA THR A 641 -13.58 13.11 -1.57
C THR A 641 -12.44 12.40 -0.88
N TRP A 642 -12.07 12.89 0.30
CA TRP A 642 -10.94 12.38 1.08
C TRP A 642 -11.38 11.56 2.27
N GLY A 643 -11.93 12.21 3.29
CA GLY A 643 -12.24 11.62 4.57
C GLY A 643 -13.73 11.40 4.79
N VAL A 644 -14.03 10.43 5.63
CA VAL A 644 -15.38 10.14 6.13
C VAL A 644 -15.29 9.78 7.60
N VAL A 645 -16.13 10.39 8.41
CA VAL A 645 -16.32 10.01 9.82
C VAL A 645 -17.81 9.80 10.08
N VAL A 646 -18.18 8.71 10.73
CA VAL A 646 -19.58 8.45 11.09
C VAL A 646 -19.81 8.86 12.54
N ASN A 647 -20.80 9.71 12.76
CA ASN A 647 -21.21 10.12 14.09
C ASN A 647 -21.97 8.97 14.77
N PRO A 648 -21.47 8.41 15.86
CA PRO A 648 -22.12 7.28 16.53
C PRO A 648 -23.44 7.67 17.23
N LYS A 649 -23.73 8.98 17.39
CA LYS A 649 -24.93 9.47 18.06
C LYS A 649 -26.17 9.49 17.15
N ASP A 650 -25.99 9.76 15.87
CA ASP A 650 -27.07 9.91 14.89
C ASP A 650 -26.92 9.02 13.64
N GLY A 651 -25.77 8.35 13.48
CA GLY A 651 -25.47 7.47 12.36
C GLY A 651 -25.22 8.19 11.05
N LEU A 652 -25.06 9.52 11.06
CA LEU A 652 -24.77 10.31 9.86
C LEU A 652 -23.29 10.23 9.51
N ALA A 653 -22.99 10.18 8.23
CA ALA A 653 -21.64 10.27 7.71
C ALA A 653 -21.29 11.75 7.41
N TYR A 654 -20.20 12.22 7.98
CA TYR A 654 -19.60 13.50 7.72
C TYR A 654 -18.47 13.30 6.73
N VAL A 655 -18.68 13.77 5.51
CA VAL A 655 -17.83 13.50 4.37
C VAL A 655 -17.12 14.76 3.96
N ASN A 656 -15.80 14.72 3.95
CA ASN A 656 -14.97 15.82 3.50
C ASN A 656 -14.67 15.69 2.00
N ASP A 657 -14.89 16.75 1.24
CA ASP A 657 -14.44 16.87 -0.14
C ASP A 657 -13.48 18.05 -0.27
N PHE A 658 -12.30 17.80 -0.78
CA PHE A 658 -11.20 18.76 -0.92
C PHE A 658 -11.61 20.08 -1.57
N PHE A 659 -12.46 20.03 -2.60
CA PHE A 659 -12.91 21.23 -3.32
C PHE A 659 -14.25 21.78 -2.85
N ASN A 660 -15.07 20.94 -2.18
CA ASN A 660 -16.49 21.21 -2.02
C ASN A 660 -16.94 21.29 -0.55
N GLY A 661 -15.99 21.25 0.40
CA GLY A 661 -16.27 21.38 1.83
C GLY A 661 -16.84 20.12 2.47
N LEU A 662 -17.71 20.32 3.50
CA LEU A 662 -18.25 19.23 4.31
C LEU A 662 -19.68 18.88 3.87
N TRP A 663 -19.92 17.57 3.72
CA TRP A 663 -21.23 17.01 3.42
C TRP A 663 -21.71 16.16 4.59
N VAL A 664 -22.96 16.35 5.02
CA VAL A 664 -23.61 15.50 6.01
C VAL A 664 -24.58 14.57 5.29
N VAL A 665 -24.34 13.28 5.36
CA VAL A 665 -24.95 12.27 4.49
C VAL A 665 -25.66 11.23 5.32
N ARG A 666 -26.86 10.84 4.92
CA ARG A 666 -27.64 9.72 5.47
C ARG A 666 -27.80 8.62 4.45
N ILE A 667 -27.48 7.39 4.84
CA ILE A 667 -27.87 6.21 4.10
C ILE A 667 -29.30 5.86 4.53
N GLU A 668 -30.25 6.05 3.63
CA GLU A 668 -31.68 5.88 3.91
C GLU A 668 -32.05 4.39 4.10
N PRO A 669 -33.09 4.08 4.87
CA PRO A 669 -33.65 2.74 4.88
C PRO A 669 -34.06 2.31 3.47
N ARG A 670 -34.14 1.00 3.24
CA ARG A 670 -34.73 0.52 1.99
C ARG A 670 -36.18 0.97 1.91
N PRO A 671 -36.63 1.44 0.73
CA PRO A 671 -38.06 1.63 0.51
C PRO A 671 -38.79 0.33 0.85
N ALA A 672 -39.92 0.44 1.55
CA ALA A 672 -40.81 -0.72 1.73
C ALA A 672 -41.22 -1.20 0.33
N VAL A 673 -41.09 -2.49 0.06
CA VAL A 673 -41.68 -3.09 -1.14
C VAL A 673 -43.19 -2.99 -0.95
N VAL A 674 -43.82 -2.09 -1.69
CA VAL A 674 -45.31 -2.07 -1.76
C VAL A 674 -45.71 -3.32 -2.50
N PRO A 675 -46.50 -4.21 -1.89
CA PRO A 675 -46.92 -5.49 -2.51
C PRO A 675 -47.71 -5.26 -3.81
#